data_d296e3d3cdd5ca1603fe7803b07e0245
#
_entry.id   d296e3d3cdd5ca1603fe7803b07e0245
#
_cell.length_a   1.000
_cell.length_b   1.000
_cell.length_c   1.000
_cell.angle_alpha   90.00
_cell.angle_beta   90.00
_cell.angle_gamma   90.00
#
_symmetry.space_group_name_H-M   'P 1'
#
loop_
_entity.id
_entity.type
_entity.pdbx_description
1 polymer ?
#
loop_
_entity_poly.entity_id
_entity_poly.type
_entity_poly.pdbx_seq_one_letter_code
_entity_poly.pdbx_strand_id
1 'polypeptide(L)'
;MTMDELQPGQSAYITAVGGEGALRHHLLDMGLTPGTEVTLQKIAPMGDPVQMKVRGYELTLRLSEAQKIDVDHVHEKEAEAPKQNVRYESIEHPGVGELGQADPTHVHDEKTAVPKGGKLIFALAGNQNCGKTTLFNQLTGANQHVGNFPGVTVDRKDGTIRNHPEATVTDLPGIYSLSPYSSEEIVTREFLIEGKPSGIINIVDASNLERNLCLTMQLMELGIPMVLALNMMDEVRANGGTIRVNELEQILGIPVVPISAAKNEGIDELVSHAMHVARYHEPPGRIDFCPDSKDDKDPVGAVHRCIHAVAHMIENDAKEADLPVRFAATKLIEKDTPIEEALQLAEDKKEAFEQIVSVMEKETGLDREAAIADMRFQFIGRLCEKTVVRPHESKEHRRSVKIDKLLTGKYTAIPCFIGIMAIVFAMTFSLLGAWLSDVMALGVDAVIGWIDKGLIVAQINPVVRSLVVDGICQGVGSVISFLPTIVILFFFLSILEDTGYMARVAFVMDKPLRKIGLSGRSFVPMLIGFGCSVPAIMATRTLSSERDRKMTILLTPFMSCSAKLPIYTLMISAFVQRQYRVFAMVGLYLIGIVCAVIYALILKVTKFKGEPVPFVMELPNYRLPSAKSVLHLIWEKAKGFIQKAFTIIFLASIIIWFLQTFDLRFNVAASADQSMLALIGSLIAPIFKPLGFGDWRVSTALITGFTAKESVVSTLTVLLGGDVTSVATLFTPFTAMVFLIFTLLYTPCVAAIATVKREMGGTKAAVITVIVQCLIAWVVAFLVHAVGLAFGVV
;
A
#
# COMPACT_ATOMS: atom_id res chain seq x y z
N MET A 1 12.90 -18.02 28.20
CA MET A 1 12.47 -16.63 28.22
C MET A 1 11.76 -16.27 26.91
N THR A 2 10.99 -15.20 26.88
CA THR A 2 10.35 -14.78 25.64
C THR A 2 11.21 -13.80 24.85
N MET A 3 11.03 -13.75 23.54
CA MET A 3 11.86 -12.95 22.63
C MET A 3 11.81 -11.43 22.92
N ASP A 4 10.74 -10.91 23.51
CA ASP A 4 10.60 -9.50 23.89
C ASP A 4 11.48 -9.09 25.08
N GLU A 5 12.00 -10.05 25.83
CA GLU A 5 12.91 -9.81 26.97
C GLU A 5 14.36 -9.63 26.53
N LEU A 6 14.71 -9.88 25.26
CA LEU A 6 16.05 -9.63 24.71
C LEU A 6 16.39 -8.14 24.72
N GLN A 7 17.65 -7.82 24.89
CA GLN A 7 18.18 -6.47 24.77
C GLN A 7 18.80 -6.22 23.39
N PRO A 8 18.82 -4.99 22.89
CA PRO A 8 19.46 -4.66 21.61
C PRO A 8 20.94 -5.11 21.58
N GLY A 9 21.27 -5.91 20.58
CA GLY A 9 22.59 -6.53 20.41
C GLY A 9 22.70 -7.98 20.93
N GLN A 10 21.71 -8.46 21.67
CA GLN A 10 21.68 -9.87 22.12
C GLN A 10 21.11 -10.79 21.04
N SER A 11 21.67 -11.98 20.96
CA SER A 11 21.22 -13.12 20.14
C SER A 11 20.71 -14.24 21.03
N ALA A 12 19.75 -15.02 20.51
CA ALA A 12 19.25 -16.22 21.19
C ALA A 12 18.71 -17.20 20.13
N TYR A 13 18.51 -18.47 20.53
CA TYR A 13 17.90 -19.47 19.66
C TYR A 13 16.42 -19.64 19.98
N ILE A 14 15.58 -19.71 18.96
CA ILE A 14 14.15 -19.98 19.11
C ILE A 14 13.96 -21.41 19.57
N THR A 15 13.22 -21.62 20.65
CA THR A 15 12.83 -22.95 21.14
C THR A 15 11.43 -23.34 20.75
N ALA A 16 10.50 -22.37 20.77
CA ALA A 16 9.12 -22.59 20.34
C ALA A 16 8.49 -21.30 19.77
N VAL A 17 7.58 -21.46 18.83
CA VAL A 17 6.75 -20.39 18.30
C VAL A 17 5.31 -20.65 18.72
N GLY A 18 4.82 -19.85 19.64
CA GLY A 18 3.47 -19.95 20.17
C GLY A 18 2.44 -19.21 19.30
N GLY A 19 1.20 -19.23 19.74
CA GLY A 19 0.06 -18.69 19.00
C GLY A 19 -0.67 -19.78 18.23
N GLU A 20 -1.76 -19.40 17.58
CA GLU A 20 -2.63 -20.32 16.82
C GLU A 20 -3.02 -19.67 15.49
N GLY A 21 -3.37 -20.51 14.49
CA GLY A 21 -3.93 -20.10 13.22
C GLY A 21 -2.97 -19.28 12.34
N ALA A 22 -3.54 -18.41 11.51
CA ALA A 22 -2.84 -17.72 10.43
C ALA A 22 -1.63 -16.89 10.86
N LEU A 23 -1.63 -16.31 12.08
CA LEU A 23 -0.48 -15.55 12.58
C LEU A 23 0.73 -16.46 12.81
N ARG A 24 0.52 -17.63 13.43
CA ARG A 24 1.58 -18.59 13.70
C ARG A 24 2.20 -19.11 12.41
N HIS A 25 1.38 -19.51 11.43
CA HIS A 25 1.84 -19.88 10.09
C HIS A 25 2.69 -18.78 9.45
N HIS A 26 2.22 -17.54 9.53
CA HIS A 26 2.95 -16.41 8.98
C HIS A 26 4.31 -16.19 9.63
N LEU A 27 4.43 -16.35 10.95
CA LEU A 27 5.72 -16.26 11.65
C LEU A 27 6.68 -17.39 11.25
N LEU A 28 6.17 -18.62 11.10
CA LEU A 28 6.95 -19.76 10.63
C LEU A 28 7.39 -19.59 9.17
N ASP A 29 6.51 -19.15 8.28
CA ASP A 29 6.81 -18.84 6.86
C ASP A 29 7.84 -17.71 6.72
N MET A 30 7.94 -16.83 7.73
CA MET A 30 8.98 -15.81 7.84
C MET A 30 10.31 -16.37 8.39
N GLY A 31 10.45 -17.69 8.57
CA GLY A 31 11.68 -18.32 9.01
C GLY A 31 11.95 -18.26 10.50
N LEU A 32 10.97 -17.90 11.31
CA LEU A 32 11.03 -17.99 12.77
C LEU A 32 10.73 -19.44 13.18
N THR A 33 11.67 -20.36 12.89
CA THR A 33 11.51 -21.79 13.21
C THR A 33 12.34 -22.16 14.44
N PRO A 34 11.95 -23.20 15.21
CA PRO A 34 12.76 -23.69 16.31
C PRO A 34 14.21 -23.99 15.86
N GLY A 35 15.19 -23.68 16.68
CA GLY A 35 16.61 -23.79 16.34
C GLY A 35 17.19 -22.61 15.55
N THR A 36 16.37 -21.65 15.10
CA THR A 36 16.87 -20.47 14.39
C THR A 36 17.45 -19.43 15.35
N GLU A 37 18.64 -18.92 15.04
CA GLU A 37 19.25 -17.81 15.76
C GLU A 37 18.56 -16.49 15.38
N VAL A 38 18.17 -15.71 16.38
CA VAL A 38 17.58 -14.39 16.25
C VAL A 38 18.40 -13.37 17.04
N THR A 39 18.57 -12.16 16.48
CA THR A 39 19.29 -11.07 17.15
C THR A 39 18.38 -9.86 17.25
N LEU A 40 18.15 -9.31 18.44
CA LEU A 40 17.45 -8.04 18.59
C LEU A 40 18.37 -6.89 18.18
N GLN A 41 18.03 -6.20 17.09
CA GLN A 41 18.83 -5.09 16.58
C GLN A 41 18.46 -3.76 17.22
N LYS A 42 17.16 -3.43 17.23
CA LYS A 42 16.68 -2.17 17.80
C LYS A 42 15.21 -2.26 18.19
N ILE A 43 14.82 -1.33 19.06
CA ILE A 43 13.45 -1.13 19.48
C ILE A 43 12.97 0.22 18.94
N ALA A 44 11.74 0.31 18.44
CA ALA A 44 11.17 1.57 17.96
C ALA A 44 11.21 2.64 19.06
N PRO A 45 11.26 3.95 18.71
CA PRO A 45 11.40 5.06 19.68
C PRO A 45 10.37 5.04 20.82
N MET A 46 9.18 4.54 20.54
CA MET A 46 8.09 4.42 21.54
C MET A 46 8.09 3.06 22.28
N GLY A 47 9.13 2.24 22.11
CA GLY A 47 9.30 0.94 22.76
C GLY A 47 8.59 -0.23 22.07
N ASP A 48 7.97 -0.04 20.90
CA ASP A 48 7.25 -1.05 20.12
C ASP A 48 6.95 -0.46 18.73
N PRO A 49 7.18 -1.18 17.60
CA PRO A 49 7.65 -2.57 17.48
C PRO A 49 9.15 -2.76 17.68
N VAL A 50 9.62 -4.02 17.65
CA VAL A 50 11.02 -4.41 17.72
C VAL A 50 11.51 -4.87 16.35
N GLN A 51 12.78 -4.62 16.04
CA GLN A 51 13.45 -5.09 14.82
C GLN A 51 14.46 -6.19 15.18
N MET A 52 14.26 -7.35 14.57
CA MET A 52 15.07 -8.54 14.75
C MET A 52 15.84 -8.87 13.47
N LYS A 53 17.02 -9.45 13.61
CA LYS A 53 17.74 -10.11 12.51
C LYS A 53 17.50 -11.61 12.60
N VAL A 54 17.00 -12.19 11.50
CA VAL A 54 16.67 -13.62 11.36
C VAL A 54 17.23 -14.08 10.02
N ARG A 55 17.98 -15.20 9.97
CA ARG A 55 18.47 -15.80 8.70
C ARG A 55 19.07 -14.79 7.71
N GLY A 56 19.75 -13.75 8.24
CA GLY A 56 20.43 -12.73 7.41
C GLY A 56 19.59 -11.55 6.95
N TYR A 57 18.30 -11.49 7.23
CA TYR A 57 17.42 -10.35 6.93
C TYR A 57 16.83 -9.71 8.20
N GLU A 58 16.24 -8.53 8.05
CA GLU A 58 15.67 -7.76 9.15
C GLU A 58 14.14 -7.86 9.14
N LEU A 59 13.58 -8.29 10.26
CA LEU A 59 12.15 -8.45 10.47
C LEU A 59 11.68 -7.55 11.61
N THR A 60 10.56 -6.87 11.44
CA THR A 60 9.92 -6.11 12.53
C THR A 60 8.73 -6.86 13.07
N LEU A 61 8.66 -6.97 14.40
CA LEU A 61 7.58 -7.62 15.14
C LEU A 61 7.05 -6.69 16.21
N ARG A 62 5.77 -6.79 16.52
CA ARG A 62 5.22 -6.17 17.74
C ARG A 62 5.69 -6.92 18.97
N LEU A 63 5.78 -6.23 20.10
CA LEU A 63 6.09 -6.90 21.39
C LEU A 63 5.09 -8.02 21.68
N SER A 64 3.80 -7.82 21.39
CA SER A 64 2.77 -8.85 21.58
C SER A 64 2.95 -10.09 20.69
N GLU A 65 3.67 -9.98 19.58
CA GLU A 65 4.03 -11.07 18.69
C GLU A 65 5.33 -11.72 19.19
N ALA A 66 6.32 -10.92 19.60
CA ALA A 66 7.58 -11.38 20.18
C ALA A 66 7.39 -12.14 21.50
N GLN A 67 6.37 -11.78 22.30
CA GLN A 67 5.97 -12.50 23.51
C GLN A 67 5.48 -13.92 23.28
N LYS A 68 5.13 -14.27 22.05
CA LYS A 68 4.69 -15.62 21.68
C LYS A 68 5.83 -16.53 21.23
N ILE A 69 7.05 -16.01 21.20
CA ILE A 69 8.21 -16.73 20.72
C ILE A 69 9.15 -16.98 21.89
N ASP A 70 9.32 -18.24 22.27
CA ASP A 70 10.24 -18.65 23.31
C ASP A 70 11.65 -18.78 22.76
N VAL A 71 12.61 -18.27 23.52
CA VAL A 71 14.03 -18.29 23.15
C VAL A 71 14.89 -18.76 24.32
N ASP A 72 16.05 -19.35 24.01
CA ASP A 72 17.04 -19.83 24.98
C ASP A 72 18.47 -19.56 24.50
N HIS A 73 19.47 -19.84 25.35
CA HIS A 73 20.87 -19.61 25.03
C HIS A 73 21.21 -18.18 24.60
N VAL A 74 20.82 -17.20 25.43
CA VAL A 74 21.11 -15.78 25.17
C VAL A 74 22.63 -15.53 25.25
N HIS A 75 23.16 -14.90 24.19
CA HIS A 75 24.56 -14.52 24.07
C HIS A 75 24.72 -13.18 23.39
N GLU A 76 25.84 -12.51 23.58
CA GLU A 76 26.17 -11.32 22.79
C GLU A 76 26.65 -11.76 21.42
N LYS A 77 26.22 -11.03 20.38
CA LYS A 77 26.61 -11.35 19.01
C LYS A 77 28.10 -11.22 18.83
N GLU A 78 28.79 -12.34 18.55
CA GLU A 78 30.19 -12.33 18.15
C GLU A 78 30.33 -11.64 16.76
N ALA A 79 31.39 -10.82 16.61
CA ALA A 79 31.70 -10.21 15.34
C ALA A 79 32.03 -11.30 14.31
N GLU A 80 31.22 -11.45 13.27
CA GLU A 80 31.48 -12.40 12.19
C GLU A 80 32.89 -12.17 11.62
N ALA A 81 33.73 -13.21 11.68
CA ALA A 81 35.03 -13.18 11.05
C ALA A 81 34.91 -12.97 9.55
N PRO A 82 35.73 -12.12 8.92
CA PRO A 82 35.66 -11.87 7.50
C PRO A 82 35.88 -13.16 6.71
N LYS A 83 34.86 -13.62 5.99
CA LYS A 83 34.97 -14.80 5.11
C LYS A 83 35.98 -14.50 3.99
N GLN A 84 36.84 -15.48 3.70
CA GLN A 84 37.92 -15.34 2.69
C GLN A 84 37.33 -15.00 1.31
N ASN A 85 37.99 -14.09 0.60
CA ASN A 85 37.68 -13.73 -0.79
C ASN A 85 38.01 -14.91 -1.72
N VAL A 86 37.02 -15.73 -2.03
CA VAL A 86 37.15 -16.74 -3.09
C VAL A 86 36.65 -16.10 -4.39
N ARG A 87 37.53 -15.92 -5.37
CA ARG A 87 37.13 -15.55 -6.74
C ARG A 87 36.58 -16.80 -7.42
N TYR A 88 35.33 -16.75 -7.83
CA TYR A 88 34.74 -17.76 -8.69
C TYR A 88 34.64 -17.22 -10.12
N GLU A 89 35.01 -18.05 -11.10
CA GLU A 89 34.73 -17.77 -12.50
C GLU A 89 33.25 -17.84 -12.75
N SER A 90 32.69 -16.87 -13.49
CA SER A 90 31.30 -16.95 -13.90
C SER A 90 31.16 -17.98 -15.03
N ILE A 91 30.32 -18.97 -14.81
CA ILE A 91 29.95 -19.94 -15.85
C ILE A 91 28.80 -19.31 -16.64
N GLU A 92 28.83 -19.43 -17.97
CA GLU A 92 27.70 -18.98 -18.81
C GLU A 92 26.43 -19.70 -18.41
N HIS A 93 25.30 -18.96 -18.46
CA HIS A 93 23.99 -19.54 -18.18
C HIS A 93 23.60 -20.49 -19.33
N PRO A 94 23.02 -21.68 -19.04
CA PRO A 94 22.58 -22.60 -20.07
C PRO A 94 21.49 -21.95 -20.94
N GLY A 95 21.44 -22.36 -22.21
CA GLY A 95 20.44 -21.89 -23.15
C GLY A 95 19.04 -22.44 -22.84
N VAL A 96 18.05 -21.92 -23.56
CA VAL A 96 16.63 -22.33 -23.43
C VAL A 96 16.47 -23.84 -23.71
N GLY A 97 15.87 -24.56 -22.77
CA GLY A 97 15.59 -25.99 -22.91
C GLY A 97 16.76 -26.92 -22.61
N GLU A 98 17.95 -26.41 -22.27
CA GLU A 98 19.11 -27.27 -21.97
C GLU A 98 18.92 -28.11 -20.72
N LEU A 99 18.19 -27.60 -19.71
CA LEU A 99 17.85 -28.38 -18.51
C LEU A 99 17.00 -29.63 -18.86
N GLY A 100 16.00 -29.48 -19.69
CA GLY A 100 15.19 -30.59 -20.15
C GLY A 100 15.95 -31.61 -21.03
N GLN A 101 17.03 -31.19 -21.68
CA GLN A 101 17.90 -32.07 -22.46
C GLN A 101 18.92 -32.83 -21.60
N ALA A 102 19.33 -32.23 -20.46
CA ALA A 102 20.30 -32.85 -19.57
C ALA A 102 19.68 -34.00 -18.73
N ASP A 103 18.38 -34.04 -18.54
CA ASP A 103 17.66 -35.10 -17.85
C ASP A 103 16.97 -36.04 -18.86
N PRO A 104 17.45 -37.28 -19.03
CA PRO A 104 16.85 -38.22 -19.96
C PRO A 104 15.43 -38.62 -19.58
N THR A 105 14.90 -38.22 -18.44
CA THR A 105 13.53 -38.42 -18.00
C THR A 105 12.57 -37.32 -18.50
N HIS A 106 13.06 -36.17 -18.93
CA HIS A 106 12.26 -35.13 -19.56
C HIS A 106 12.17 -35.32 -21.07
N VAL A 107 11.29 -36.23 -21.47
CA VAL A 107 10.94 -36.40 -22.87
C VAL A 107 9.92 -35.33 -23.25
N HIS A 108 10.33 -34.38 -24.10
CA HIS A 108 9.42 -33.39 -24.68
C HIS A 108 8.36 -34.14 -25.51
N ASP A 109 7.14 -34.19 -25.03
CA ASP A 109 6.03 -34.71 -25.80
C ASP A 109 5.51 -33.61 -26.74
N GLU A 110 6.06 -33.58 -27.97
CA GLU A 110 5.62 -32.59 -28.97
C GLU A 110 4.11 -32.67 -29.25
N LYS A 111 3.43 -33.79 -28.90
CA LYS A 111 2.00 -33.96 -29.12
C LYS A 111 1.14 -33.20 -28.12
N THR A 112 1.66 -32.89 -26.95
CA THR A 112 0.96 -32.11 -25.90
C THR A 112 1.32 -30.61 -25.92
N ALA A 113 2.30 -30.21 -26.73
CA ALA A 113 2.75 -28.84 -26.82
C ALA A 113 1.65 -27.89 -27.33
N VAL A 114 1.54 -26.73 -26.70
CA VAL A 114 0.64 -25.65 -27.16
C VAL A 114 1.07 -25.20 -28.57
N PRO A 115 0.16 -25.19 -29.56
CA PRO A 115 0.50 -24.78 -30.93
C PRO A 115 1.12 -23.36 -30.96
N LYS A 116 2.01 -23.11 -31.93
CA LYS A 116 2.56 -21.76 -32.16
C LYS A 116 1.40 -20.77 -32.40
N GLY A 117 1.26 -19.77 -31.53
CA GLY A 117 0.17 -18.79 -31.55
C GLY A 117 -1.02 -19.12 -30.61
N GLY A 118 -0.97 -20.21 -29.85
CA GLY A 118 -1.91 -20.48 -28.75
C GLY A 118 -1.73 -19.45 -27.63
N LYS A 119 -2.84 -19.04 -27.01
CA LYS A 119 -2.80 -18.04 -25.90
C LYS A 119 -2.14 -18.64 -24.68
N LEU A 120 -1.16 -17.90 -24.14
CA LEU A 120 -0.47 -18.24 -22.90
C LEU A 120 -0.76 -17.17 -21.86
N ILE A 121 -1.05 -17.58 -20.63
CA ILE A 121 -1.30 -16.71 -19.50
C ILE A 121 -0.22 -16.97 -18.45
N PHE A 122 0.57 -15.95 -18.14
CA PHE A 122 1.60 -16.03 -17.12
C PHE A 122 1.15 -15.33 -15.83
N ALA A 123 1.42 -15.96 -14.70
CA ALA A 123 1.33 -15.36 -13.38
C ALA A 123 2.68 -14.79 -12.98
N LEU A 124 2.77 -13.49 -12.70
CA LEU A 124 3.97 -12.88 -12.14
C LEU A 124 3.85 -12.87 -10.61
N ALA A 125 4.57 -13.78 -9.95
CA ALA A 125 4.55 -14.00 -8.51
C ALA A 125 5.90 -13.67 -7.87
N GLY A 126 5.90 -13.22 -6.62
CA GLY A 126 7.12 -12.94 -5.86
C GLY A 126 6.85 -12.14 -4.60
N ASN A 127 7.86 -12.04 -3.75
CA ASN A 127 7.77 -11.34 -2.47
C ASN A 127 7.54 -9.83 -2.65
N GLN A 128 7.15 -9.16 -1.57
CA GLN A 128 7.13 -7.69 -1.55
C GLN A 128 8.56 -7.16 -1.75
N ASN A 129 8.70 -6.07 -2.48
CA ASN A 129 9.96 -5.38 -2.78
C ASN A 129 10.99 -6.16 -3.64
N CYS A 130 10.68 -7.32 -4.21
CA CYS A 130 11.57 -8.06 -5.11
C CYS A 130 11.72 -7.43 -6.51
N GLY A 131 11.00 -6.33 -6.82
CA GLY A 131 11.06 -5.64 -8.11
C GLY A 131 9.98 -6.06 -9.11
N LYS A 132 8.91 -6.72 -8.66
CA LYS A 132 7.82 -7.27 -9.49
C LYS A 132 7.19 -6.24 -10.43
N THR A 133 6.75 -5.09 -9.91
CA THR A 133 6.15 -4.02 -10.72
C THR A 133 7.14 -3.45 -11.76
N THR A 134 8.43 -3.38 -11.43
CA THR A 134 9.45 -2.97 -12.38
C THR A 134 9.58 -3.97 -13.52
N LEU A 135 9.63 -5.27 -13.20
CA LEU A 135 9.67 -6.34 -14.21
C LEU A 135 8.40 -6.34 -15.07
N PHE A 136 7.21 -6.22 -14.46
CA PHE A 136 5.94 -6.14 -15.17
C PHE A 136 5.93 -5.00 -16.20
N ASN A 137 6.41 -3.81 -15.82
CA ASN A 137 6.52 -2.67 -16.71
C ASN A 137 7.53 -2.88 -17.85
N GLN A 138 8.61 -3.62 -17.61
CA GLN A 138 9.56 -3.99 -18.67
C GLN A 138 8.96 -4.99 -19.65
N LEU A 139 8.24 -5.99 -19.13
CA LEU A 139 7.59 -7.03 -19.96
C LEU A 139 6.48 -6.46 -20.85
N THR A 140 5.64 -5.56 -20.29
CA THR A 140 4.39 -5.13 -20.96
C THR A 140 4.46 -3.74 -21.61
N GLY A 141 5.30 -2.86 -21.11
CA GLY A 141 5.36 -1.48 -21.58
C GLY A 141 4.07 -0.69 -21.37
N ALA A 142 3.52 -0.13 -22.46
CA ALA A 142 2.29 0.66 -22.43
C ALA A 142 0.98 -0.18 -22.53
N ASN A 143 1.09 -1.48 -22.80
CA ASN A 143 -0.06 -2.37 -23.05
C ASN A 143 -0.54 -3.00 -21.74
N GLN A 144 -1.11 -2.19 -20.85
CA GLN A 144 -1.58 -2.64 -19.53
C GLN A 144 -3.08 -2.36 -19.36
N HIS A 145 -3.79 -3.31 -18.75
CA HIS A 145 -5.15 -3.16 -18.29
C HIS A 145 -5.19 -3.24 -16.78
N VAL A 146 -5.81 -2.25 -16.14
CA VAL A 146 -5.95 -2.19 -14.67
C VAL A 146 -7.40 -2.43 -14.31
N GLY A 147 -7.64 -3.40 -13.45
CA GLY A 147 -8.94 -3.76 -12.90
C GLY A 147 -8.80 -4.17 -11.44
N ASN A 148 -9.79 -4.85 -10.90
CA ASN A 148 -9.70 -5.50 -9.59
C ASN A 148 -9.88 -7.01 -9.77
N PHE A 149 -9.30 -7.80 -8.89
CA PHE A 149 -9.62 -9.22 -8.83
C PHE A 149 -11.10 -9.41 -8.45
N PRO A 150 -11.78 -10.45 -8.96
CA PRO A 150 -13.19 -10.68 -8.67
C PRO A 150 -13.47 -10.76 -7.16
N GLY A 151 -14.51 -10.09 -6.69
CA GLY A 151 -14.96 -10.15 -5.30
C GLY A 151 -14.14 -9.40 -4.25
N VAL A 152 -12.99 -8.85 -4.62
CA VAL A 152 -12.06 -8.16 -3.71
C VAL A 152 -11.61 -6.81 -4.25
N THR A 153 -11.04 -5.97 -3.36
CA THR A 153 -10.56 -4.63 -3.72
C THR A 153 -9.06 -4.60 -4.04
N VAL A 154 -8.48 -5.74 -4.35
CA VAL A 154 -7.08 -5.87 -4.77
C VAL A 154 -6.97 -5.53 -6.25
N ASP A 155 -6.05 -4.63 -6.60
CA ASP A 155 -5.83 -4.22 -7.99
C ASP A 155 -5.25 -5.39 -8.81
N ARG A 156 -5.85 -5.66 -9.97
CA ARG A 156 -5.38 -6.60 -10.99
C ARG A 156 -4.78 -5.82 -12.15
N LYS A 157 -3.59 -6.19 -12.55
CA LYS A 157 -2.93 -5.63 -13.74
C LYS A 157 -2.61 -6.75 -14.70
N ASP A 158 -3.19 -6.68 -15.87
CA ASP A 158 -2.89 -7.59 -16.98
C ASP A 158 -2.18 -6.82 -18.09
N GLY A 159 -1.22 -7.46 -18.75
CA GLY A 159 -0.54 -6.85 -19.87
C GLY A 159 -0.04 -7.89 -20.87
N THR A 160 -0.01 -7.53 -22.15
CA THR A 160 0.58 -8.35 -23.19
C THR A 160 2.09 -8.21 -23.17
N ILE A 161 2.82 -9.31 -23.23
CA ILE A 161 4.28 -9.32 -23.29
C ILE A 161 4.73 -8.71 -24.63
N ARG A 162 5.74 -7.83 -24.58
CA ARG A 162 6.30 -7.18 -25.77
C ARG A 162 6.82 -8.26 -26.74
N ASN A 163 6.58 -8.06 -28.03
CA ASN A 163 6.95 -8.97 -29.10
C ASN A 163 6.27 -10.36 -29.08
N HIS A 164 5.40 -10.64 -28.08
CA HIS A 164 4.67 -11.88 -27.91
C HIS A 164 3.16 -11.61 -27.69
N PRO A 165 2.42 -11.27 -28.75
CA PRO A 165 0.99 -10.91 -28.63
C PRO A 165 0.11 -12.08 -28.13
N GLU A 166 0.60 -13.32 -28.26
CA GLU A 166 -0.03 -14.53 -27.76
C GLU A 166 0.12 -14.70 -26.24
N ALA A 167 1.06 -13.96 -25.60
CA ALA A 167 1.37 -14.11 -24.20
C ALA A 167 0.88 -12.90 -23.37
N THR A 168 0.10 -13.18 -22.34
CA THR A 168 -0.39 -12.19 -21.37
C THR A 168 0.19 -12.49 -20.01
N VAL A 169 0.64 -11.46 -19.30
CA VAL A 169 1.13 -11.58 -17.92
C VAL A 169 0.18 -10.84 -16.97
N THR A 170 -0.18 -11.50 -15.87
CA THR A 170 -0.96 -10.93 -14.75
C THR A 170 -0.02 -10.63 -13.59
N ASP A 171 0.03 -9.37 -13.15
CA ASP A 171 0.79 -8.95 -11.96
C ASP A 171 0.00 -9.35 -10.70
N LEU A 172 0.50 -10.34 -9.96
CA LEU A 172 -0.10 -10.77 -8.71
C LEU A 172 0.40 -9.90 -7.55
N PRO A 173 -0.36 -9.74 -6.46
CA PRO A 173 0.11 -9.08 -5.26
C PRO A 173 1.44 -9.66 -4.73
N GLY A 174 2.24 -8.82 -4.05
CA GLY A 174 3.46 -9.29 -3.38
C GLY A 174 3.12 -10.05 -2.10
N ILE A 175 3.48 -11.32 -2.05
CA ILE A 175 3.16 -12.21 -0.93
C ILE A 175 4.43 -12.89 -0.42
N TYR A 176 4.38 -13.40 0.81
CA TYR A 176 5.48 -14.16 1.40
C TYR A 176 5.23 -15.66 1.42
N SER A 177 3.96 -16.06 1.43
CA SER A 177 3.56 -17.46 1.38
C SER A 177 2.20 -17.61 0.71
N LEU A 178 1.78 -18.84 0.40
CA LEU A 178 0.45 -19.18 -0.08
C LEU A 178 -0.54 -19.50 1.06
N SER A 179 -0.18 -19.21 2.30
CA SER A 179 -1.07 -19.38 3.46
C SER A 179 -2.11 -18.25 3.48
N PRO A 180 -3.40 -18.51 3.78
CA PRO A 180 -4.49 -17.54 3.66
C PRO A 180 -4.52 -16.55 4.84
N TYR A 181 -3.50 -15.67 4.93
CA TYR A 181 -3.33 -14.72 6.01
C TYR A 181 -3.83 -13.31 5.66
N SER A 182 -3.53 -12.84 4.47
CA SER A 182 -3.97 -11.53 3.96
C SER A 182 -4.84 -11.68 2.72
N SER A 183 -5.57 -10.61 2.34
CA SER A 183 -6.35 -10.59 1.10
C SER A 183 -5.49 -10.78 -0.15
N GLU A 184 -4.25 -10.31 -0.12
CA GLU A 184 -3.30 -10.48 -1.22
C GLU A 184 -2.89 -11.94 -1.39
N GLU A 185 -2.65 -12.67 -0.30
CA GLU A 185 -2.30 -14.09 -0.33
C GLU A 185 -3.47 -14.96 -0.79
N ILE A 186 -4.69 -14.68 -0.31
CA ILE A 186 -5.90 -15.36 -0.75
C ILE A 186 -6.11 -15.19 -2.24
N VAL A 187 -6.06 -13.97 -2.76
CA VAL A 187 -6.24 -13.66 -4.18
C VAL A 187 -5.19 -14.33 -5.06
N THR A 188 -3.93 -14.29 -4.63
CA THR A 188 -2.83 -14.93 -5.37
C THR A 188 -3.04 -16.44 -5.44
N ARG A 189 -3.40 -17.05 -4.31
CA ARG A 189 -3.68 -18.48 -4.22
C ARG A 189 -4.85 -18.90 -5.11
N GLU A 190 -5.99 -18.20 -5.04
CA GLU A 190 -7.16 -18.45 -5.89
C GLU A 190 -6.80 -18.34 -7.37
N PHE A 191 -6.05 -17.30 -7.76
CA PHE A 191 -5.62 -17.14 -9.15
C PHE A 191 -4.73 -18.30 -9.63
N LEU A 192 -3.82 -18.80 -8.79
CA LEU A 192 -2.92 -19.90 -9.17
C LEU A 192 -3.63 -21.26 -9.23
N ILE A 193 -4.57 -21.51 -8.31
CA ILE A 193 -5.29 -22.81 -8.25
C ILE A 193 -6.46 -22.84 -9.25
N GLU A 194 -7.34 -21.84 -9.21
CA GLU A 194 -8.55 -21.80 -10.04
C GLU A 194 -8.30 -21.24 -11.44
N GLY A 195 -7.45 -20.21 -11.54
CA GLY A 195 -7.12 -19.54 -12.80
C GLY A 195 -6.19 -20.35 -13.71
N LYS A 196 -5.52 -21.38 -13.20
CA LYS A 196 -4.64 -22.31 -13.92
C LYS A 196 -3.80 -21.61 -15.00
N PRO A 197 -2.88 -20.70 -14.63
CA PRO A 197 -2.04 -20.03 -15.61
C PRO A 197 -1.18 -21.03 -16.36
N SER A 198 -0.83 -20.70 -17.60
CA SER A 198 0.04 -21.56 -18.45
C SER A 198 1.46 -21.66 -17.91
N GLY A 199 1.88 -20.68 -17.11
CA GLY A 199 3.18 -20.66 -16.44
C GLY A 199 3.30 -19.58 -15.37
N ILE A 200 4.27 -19.76 -14.49
CA ILE A 200 4.60 -18.79 -13.42
C ILE A 200 5.96 -18.17 -13.72
N ILE A 201 6.04 -16.85 -13.70
CA ILE A 201 7.29 -16.12 -13.65
C ILE A 201 7.48 -15.71 -12.18
N ASN A 202 8.30 -16.47 -11.47
CA ASN A 202 8.58 -16.18 -10.05
C ASN A 202 9.79 -15.23 -9.95
N ILE A 203 9.59 -14.03 -9.45
CA ILE A 203 10.66 -13.06 -9.25
C ILE A 203 11.15 -13.05 -7.80
N VAL A 204 12.44 -13.21 -7.61
CA VAL A 204 13.12 -13.22 -6.32
C VAL A 204 14.21 -12.15 -6.24
N ASP A 205 14.42 -11.62 -5.04
CA ASP A 205 15.53 -10.70 -4.75
C ASP A 205 16.80 -11.51 -4.48
N ALA A 206 17.76 -11.46 -5.40
CA ALA A 206 19.04 -12.13 -5.29
C ALA A 206 19.86 -11.68 -4.08
N SER A 207 19.64 -10.47 -3.58
CA SER A 207 20.34 -9.95 -2.38
C SER A 207 19.84 -10.61 -1.09
N ASN A 208 18.59 -11.15 -1.11
CA ASN A 208 17.94 -11.81 0.03
C ASN A 208 17.33 -13.16 -0.39
N LEU A 209 18.11 -13.97 -1.09
CA LEU A 209 17.67 -15.21 -1.74
C LEU A 209 17.01 -16.19 -0.76
N GLU A 210 17.63 -16.44 0.40
CA GLU A 210 17.17 -17.42 1.40
C GLU A 210 15.70 -17.22 1.79
N ARG A 211 15.31 -15.97 1.98
CA ARG A 211 13.94 -15.63 2.33
C ARG A 211 12.94 -15.79 1.16
N ASN A 212 13.35 -15.37 -0.04
CA ASN A 212 12.47 -15.39 -1.20
C ASN A 212 12.17 -16.82 -1.67
N LEU A 213 13.08 -17.76 -1.46
CA LEU A 213 12.94 -19.15 -1.89
C LEU A 213 11.85 -19.91 -1.13
N CYS A 214 11.40 -19.46 0.04
CA CYS A 214 10.29 -20.10 0.75
C CYS A 214 8.99 -20.06 -0.10
N LEU A 215 8.66 -18.92 -0.67
CA LEU A 215 7.53 -18.80 -1.60
C LEU A 215 7.78 -19.61 -2.87
N THR A 216 9.01 -19.58 -3.39
CA THR A 216 9.38 -20.36 -4.59
C THR A 216 9.07 -21.85 -4.42
N MET A 217 9.43 -22.42 -3.27
CA MET A 217 9.15 -23.85 -2.98
C MET A 217 7.64 -24.13 -2.94
N GLN A 218 6.85 -23.27 -2.32
CA GLN A 218 5.39 -23.41 -2.29
C GLN A 218 4.76 -23.30 -3.68
N LEU A 219 5.30 -22.45 -4.55
CA LEU A 219 4.87 -22.33 -5.95
C LEU A 219 5.23 -23.60 -6.76
N MET A 220 6.39 -24.20 -6.52
CA MET A 220 6.81 -25.45 -7.15
C MET A 220 5.90 -26.61 -6.78
N GLU A 221 5.40 -26.65 -5.53
CA GLU A 221 4.46 -27.70 -5.07
C GLU A 221 3.13 -27.67 -5.85
N LEU A 222 2.78 -26.57 -6.53
CA LEU A 222 1.60 -26.49 -7.41
C LEU A 222 1.77 -27.25 -8.72
N GLY A 223 3.01 -27.60 -9.12
CA GLY A 223 3.29 -28.32 -10.36
C GLY A 223 3.03 -27.51 -11.65
N ILE A 224 2.83 -26.22 -11.57
CA ILE A 224 2.65 -25.35 -12.74
C ILE A 224 4.02 -25.03 -13.34
N PRO A 225 4.16 -25.03 -14.71
CA PRO A 225 5.39 -24.64 -15.38
C PRO A 225 5.93 -23.32 -14.85
N MET A 226 7.21 -23.24 -14.49
CA MET A 226 7.73 -22.10 -13.76
C MET A 226 9.16 -21.73 -14.17
N VAL A 227 9.45 -20.42 -14.18
CA VAL A 227 10.79 -19.87 -14.35
C VAL A 227 11.11 -18.95 -13.15
N LEU A 228 12.33 -19.04 -12.62
CA LEU A 228 12.83 -18.20 -11.56
C LEU A 228 13.58 -17.01 -12.13
N ALA A 229 13.04 -15.82 -11.99
CA ALA A 229 13.71 -14.55 -12.32
C ALA A 229 14.53 -14.05 -11.14
N LEU A 230 15.83 -14.25 -11.17
CA LEU A 230 16.79 -13.86 -10.14
C LEU A 230 17.14 -12.37 -10.31
N ASN A 231 16.37 -11.49 -9.69
CA ASN A 231 16.45 -10.04 -9.86
C ASN A 231 17.49 -9.38 -8.93
N MET A 232 17.88 -8.15 -9.24
CA MET A 232 18.88 -7.36 -8.49
C MET A 232 20.28 -7.96 -8.55
N MET A 233 20.60 -8.69 -9.61
CA MET A 233 21.94 -9.23 -9.83
C MET A 233 23.01 -8.15 -9.98
N ASP A 234 22.62 -6.97 -10.43
CA ASP A 234 23.51 -5.80 -10.46
C ASP A 234 23.93 -5.35 -9.05
N GLU A 235 23.06 -5.43 -8.04
CA GLU A 235 23.40 -5.15 -6.64
C GLU A 235 24.31 -6.22 -6.06
N VAL A 236 24.04 -7.49 -6.33
CA VAL A 236 24.89 -8.61 -5.89
C VAL A 236 26.31 -8.45 -6.44
N ARG A 237 26.44 -8.16 -7.77
CA ARG A 237 27.73 -7.92 -8.42
C ARG A 237 28.43 -6.66 -7.89
N ALA A 238 27.69 -5.56 -7.67
CA ALA A 238 28.25 -4.31 -7.12
C ALA A 238 28.80 -4.48 -5.70
N ASN A 239 28.27 -5.42 -4.93
CA ASN A 239 28.75 -5.77 -3.60
C ASN A 239 29.86 -6.83 -3.61
N GLY A 240 30.33 -7.26 -4.80
CA GLY A 240 31.36 -8.28 -4.94
C GLY A 240 30.91 -9.70 -4.66
N GLY A 241 29.61 -9.93 -4.56
CA GLY A 241 29.01 -11.26 -4.42
C GLY A 241 28.77 -11.90 -5.79
N THR A 242 28.52 -13.21 -5.77
CA THR A 242 28.03 -13.96 -6.94
C THR A 242 27.06 -15.07 -6.50
N ILE A 243 26.23 -15.50 -7.42
CA ILE A 243 25.35 -16.65 -7.25
C ILE A 243 25.67 -17.63 -8.37
N ARG A 244 25.86 -18.89 -8.02
CA ARG A 244 26.10 -19.97 -8.95
C ARG A 244 24.78 -20.40 -9.58
N VAL A 245 24.38 -19.70 -10.63
CA VAL A 245 23.05 -19.82 -11.23
C VAL A 245 22.80 -21.24 -11.74
N ASN A 246 23.79 -21.84 -12.41
CA ASN A 246 23.66 -23.21 -12.97
C ASN A 246 23.48 -24.27 -11.86
N GLU A 247 24.20 -24.15 -10.75
CA GLU A 247 24.01 -25.04 -9.60
C GLU A 247 22.64 -24.85 -8.94
N LEU A 248 22.18 -23.59 -8.85
CA LEU A 248 20.86 -23.27 -8.33
C LEU A 248 19.77 -23.88 -9.20
N GLU A 249 19.88 -23.76 -10.51
CA GLU A 249 18.99 -24.33 -11.51
C GLU A 249 18.94 -25.87 -11.40
N GLN A 250 20.08 -26.52 -11.37
CA GLN A 250 20.16 -27.99 -11.24
C GLN A 250 19.51 -28.49 -9.94
N ILE A 251 19.72 -27.80 -8.82
CA ILE A 251 19.18 -28.23 -7.52
C ILE A 251 17.67 -27.99 -7.46
N LEU A 252 17.18 -26.87 -8.01
CA LEU A 252 15.75 -26.56 -8.01
C LEU A 252 14.98 -27.32 -9.12
N GLY A 253 15.65 -27.68 -10.21
CA GLY A 253 15.00 -28.32 -11.36
C GLY A 253 14.04 -27.41 -12.11
N ILE A 254 14.31 -26.10 -12.13
CA ILE A 254 13.58 -25.09 -12.89
C ILE A 254 14.57 -24.11 -13.51
N PRO A 255 14.28 -23.52 -14.67
CA PRO A 255 15.13 -22.49 -15.25
C PRO A 255 15.30 -21.29 -14.31
N VAL A 256 16.54 -20.85 -14.14
CA VAL A 256 16.89 -19.70 -13.28
C VAL A 256 17.60 -18.64 -14.10
N VAL A 257 16.95 -17.51 -14.35
CA VAL A 257 17.46 -16.45 -15.21
C VAL A 257 17.92 -15.26 -14.39
N PRO A 258 19.22 -14.90 -14.41
CA PRO A 258 19.74 -13.73 -13.70
C PRO A 258 19.34 -12.46 -14.44
N ILE A 259 18.62 -11.56 -13.75
CA ILE A 259 18.12 -10.32 -14.34
C ILE A 259 18.46 -9.08 -13.50
N SER A 260 18.38 -7.92 -14.15
CA SER A 260 18.22 -6.63 -13.48
C SER A 260 17.04 -5.88 -14.12
N ALA A 261 15.88 -5.97 -13.51
CA ALA A 261 14.67 -5.31 -14.01
C ALA A 261 14.83 -3.78 -14.09
N ALA A 262 15.59 -3.18 -13.18
CA ALA A 262 15.89 -1.74 -13.19
C ALA A 262 16.74 -1.31 -14.40
N LYS A 263 17.67 -2.16 -14.86
CA LYS A 263 18.55 -1.90 -15.99
C LYS A 263 18.07 -2.51 -17.31
N ASN A 264 17.01 -3.29 -17.27
CA ASN A 264 16.48 -4.06 -18.41
C ASN A 264 17.50 -5.10 -18.94
N GLU A 265 18.22 -5.77 -18.03
CA GLU A 265 19.18 -6.84 -18.34
C GLU A 265 18.51 -8.20 -18.13
N GLY A 266 18.73 -9.18 -19.06
CA GLY A 266 18.26 -10.55 -18.96
C GLY A 266 16.75 -10.76 -19.21
N ILE A 267 16.00 -9.73 -19.60
CA ILE A 267 14.55 -9.81 -19.75
C ILE A 267 14.12 -10.66 -20.95
N ASP A 268 14.79 -10.52 -22.09
CA ASP A 268 14.47 -11.29 -23.31
C ASP A 268 14.74 -12.79 -23.10
N GLU A 269 15.83 -13.12 -22.39
CA GLU A 269 16.16 -14.49 -22.00
C GLU A 269 15.10 -15.07 -21.06
N LEU A 270 14.68 -14.31 -20.04
CA LEU A 270 13.59 -14.68 -19.13
C LEU A 270 12.30 -15.01 -19.89
N VAL A 271 11.93 -14.16 -20.86
CA VAL A 271 10.72 -14.38 -21.69
C VAL A 271 10.88 -15.65 -22.52
N SER A 272 12.06 -15.87 -23.09
CA SER A 272 12.32 -17.06 -23.91
C SER A 272 12.16 -18.36 -23.10
N HIS A 273 12.73 -18.42 -21.89
CA HIS A 273 12.57 -19.56 -20.98
C HIS A 273 11.10 -19.73 -20.52
N ALA A 274 10.41 -18.63 -20.14
CA ALA A 274 9.02 -18.67 -19.73
C ALA A 274 8.12 -19.22 -20.87
N MET A 275 8.31 -18.73 -22.09
CA MET A 275 7.56 -19.22 -23.27
C MET A 275 7.84 -20.69 -23.56
N HIS A 276 9.07 -21.16 -23.35
CA HIS A 276 9.46 -22.54 -23.57
C HIS A 276 8.75 -23.47 -22.59
N VAL A 277 8.93 -23.27 -21.27
CA VAL A 277 8.34 -24.16 -20.25
C VAL A 277 6.81 -24.17 -20.29
N ALA A 278 6.18 -23.02 -20.58
CA ALA A 278 4.73 -22.94 -20.71
C ALA A 278 4.21 -23.64 -21.96
N ARG A 279 4.94 -23.54 -23.07
CA ARG A 279 4.55 -24.18 -24.34
C ARG A 279 4.60 -25.71 -24.28
N TYR A 280 5.64 -26.23 -23.63
CA TYR A 280 5.87 -27.66 -23.53
C TYR A 280 5.29 -28.28 -22.24
N HIS A 281 4.59 -27.49 -21.43
CA HIS A 281 4.02 -27.87 -20.13
C HIS A 281 5.05 -28.56 -19.22
N GLU A 282 6.25 -28.00 -19.16
CA GLU A 282 7.32 -28.55 -18.34
C GLU A 282 7.07 -28.24 -16.85
N PRO A 283 6.65 -29.22 -16.02
CA PRO A 283 6.48 -29.00 -14.60
C PRO A 283 7.84 -28.79 -13.92
N PRO A 284 7.89 -28.22 -12.70
CA PRO A 284 9.11 -28.17 -11.92
C PRO A 284 9.71 -29.57 -11.75
N GLY A 285 10.98 -29.71 -12.08
CA GLY A 285 11.67 -31.02 -12.03
C GLY A 285 11.85 -31.55 -10.61
N ARG A 286 11.78 -30.67 -9.61
CA ARG A 286 11.84 -31.05 -8.21
C ARG A 286 10.66 -30.46 -7.44
N ILE A 287 9.87 -31.32 -6.83
CA ILE A 287 8.79 -30.95 -5.91
C ILE A 287 9.04 -31.50 -4.48
N ASP A 288 10.08 -32.26 -4.31
CA ASP A 288 10.48 -32.83 -3.03
C ASP A 288 11.74 -32.12 -2.49
N PHE A 289 11.61 -31.52 -1.33
CA PHE A 289 12.63 -30.69 -0.69
C PHE A 289 13.29 -31.39 0.50
N CYS A 290 12.98 -32.65 0.69
CA CYS A 290 13.61 -33.44 1.74
C CYS A 290 15.05 -33.81 1.33
N PRO A 291 15.99 -33.86 2.29
CA PRO A 291 17.32 -34.36 2.01
C PRO A 291 17.26 -35.85 1.67
N ASP A 292 18.13 -36.27 0.76
CA ASP A 292 18.36 -37.68 0.44
C ASP A 292 18.99 -38.38 1.66
N SER A 293 18.23 -38.68 2.67
CA SER A 293 18.71 -39.44 3.81
C SER A 293 18.44 -40.94 3.54
N LYS A 294 19.49 -41.72 3.48
CA LYS A 294 19.40 -43.20 3.42
C LYS A 294 19.13 -43.83 4.80
N ASP A 295 18.96 -43.01 5.83
CA ASP A 295 18.82 -43.46 7.20
C ASP A 295 17.35 -43.28 7.65
N ASP A 296 16.68 -44.39 7.92
CA ASP A 296 15.27 -44.46 8.33
C ASP A 296 15.01 -43.75 9.68
N LYS A 297 16.07 -43.40 10.42
CA LYS A 297 15.99 -42.74 11.71
C LYS A 297 16.30 -41.25 11.69
N ASP A 298 16.55 -40.67 10.52
CA ASP A 298 16.78 -39.24 10.39
C ASP A 298 15.48 -38.49 10.65
N PRO A 299 15.42 -37.55 11.60
CA PRO A 299 14.24 -36.70 11.83
C PRO A 299 13.75 -35.99 10.57
N VAL A 300 14.62 -35.61 9.67
CA VAL A 300 14.26 -34.96 8.39
C VAL A 300 13.58 -35.96 7.45
N GLY A 301 13.93 -37.23 7.49
CA GLY A 301 13.24 -38.30 6.78
C GLY A 301 11.83 -38.54 7.29
N ALA A 302 11.54 -38.23 8.56
CA ALA A 302 10.19 -38.35 9.13
C ALA A 302 9.17 -37.46 8.43
N VAL A 303 9.52 -36.22 8.14
CA VAL A 303 8.66 -35.26 7.43
C VAL A 303 8.38 -35.77 5.99
N HIS A 304 9.41 -36.25 5.30
CA HIS A 304 9.25 -36.84 3.96
C HIS A 304 8.26 -38.01 3.98
N ARG A 305 8.46 -38.97 4.89
CA ARG A 305 7.58 -40.15 5.02
C ARG A 305 6.13 -39.70 5.30
N CYS A 306 5.94 -38.74 6.18
CA CYS A 306 4.63 -38.18 6.49
C CYS A 306 3.94 -37.58 5.24
N ILE A 307 4.62 -36.66 4.56
CA ILE A 307 4.05 -36.00 3.37
C ILE A 307 3.73 -37.03 2.29
N HIS A 308 4.60 -38.02 2.05
CA HIS A 308 4.43 -39.08 1.06
C HIS A 308 3.23 -39.97 1.42
N ALA A 309 3.12 -40.41 2.67
CA ALA A 309 1.98 -41.22 3.14
C ALA A 309 0.65 -40.47 3.03
N VAL A 310 0.63 -39.19 3.43
CA VAL A 310 -0.57 -38.34 3.31
C VAL A 310 -0.92 -38.13 1.84
N ALA A 311 0.05 -37.83 0.98
CA ALA A 311 -0.19 -37.64 -0.46
C ALA A 311 -0.82 -38.87 -1.09
N HIS A 312 -0.34 -40.06 -0.79
CA HIS A 312 -0.97 -41.32 -1.27
C HIS A 312 -2.38 -41.52 -0.73
N MET A 313 -2.60 -41.19 0.56
CA MET A 313 -3.92 -41.35 1.18
C MET A 313 -4.98 -40.44 0.55
N ILE A 314 -4.62 -39.20 0.22
CA ILE A 314 -5.57 -38.18 -0.31
C ILE A 314 -5.56 -38.07 -1.83
N GLU A 315 -4.83 -38.93 -2.55
CA GLU A 315 -4.65 -38.82 -4.01
C GLU A 315 -5.96 -38.72 -4.80
N ASN A 316 -6.95 -39.53 -4.45
CA ASN A 316 -8.25 -39.52 -5.11
C ASN A 316 -9.07 -38.26 -4.71
N ASP A 317 -9.07 -37.91 -3.40
CA ASP A 317 -9.82 -36.77 -2.90
C ASP A 317 -9.25 -35.47 -3.47
N ALA A 318 -7.94 -35.36 -3.60
CA ALA A 318 -7.27 -34.19 -4.20
C ALA A 318 -7.57 -34.07 -5.71
N LYS A 319 -7.63 -35.21 -6.44
CA LYS A 319 -8.03 -35.22 -7.84
C LYS A 319 -9.51 -34.82 -8.03
N GLU A 320 -10.40 -35.25 -7.14
CA GLU A 320 -11.81 -34.86 -7.17
C GLU A 320 -11.98 -33.37 -6.87
N ALA A 321 -11.17 -32.83 -5.95
CA ALA A 321 -11.13 -31.41 -5.61
C ALA A 321 -10.33 -30.54 -6.62
N ASP A 322 -9.78 -31.16 -7.70
CA ASP A 322 -8.94 -30.49 -8.71
C ASP A 322 -7.72 -29.74 -8.12
N LEU A 323 -7.11 -30.35 -7.07
CA LEU A 323 -5.96 -29.82 -6.35
C LEU A 323 -4.68 -30.63 -6.66
N PRO A 324 -3.51 -29.96 -6.75
CA PRO A 324 -2.23 -30.66 -6.83
C PRO A 324 -1.99 -31.48 -5.57
N VAL A 325 -1.79 -32.79 -5.73
CA VAL A 325 -1.75 -33.77 -4.61
C VAL A 325 -0.69 -33.39 -3.56
N ARG A 326 0.51 -33.04 -4.01
CA ARG A 326 1.62 -32.67 -3.12
C ARG A 326 1.30 -31.40 -2.31
N PHE A 327 0.80 -30.36 -2.98
CA PHE A 327 0.37 -29.12 -2.34
C PHE A 327 -0.74 -29.37 -1.33
N ALA A 328 -1.75 -30.16 -1.71
CA ALA A 328 -2.87 -30.50 -0.82
C ALA A 328 -2.38 -31.26 0.43
N ALA A 329 -1.47 -32.24 0.26
CA ALA A 329 -0.90 -32.99 1.36
C ALA A 329 -0.12 -32.10 2.35
N THR A 330 0.76 -31.23 1.82
CA THR A 330 1.56 -30.32 2.65
C THR A 330 0.67 -29.33 3.40
N LYS A 331 -0.31 -28.74 2.71
CA LYS A 331 -1.24 -27.78 3.30
C LYS A 331 -2.20 -28.41 4.32
N LEU A 332 -2.62 -29.67 4.08
CA LEU A 332 -3.42 -30.41 5.06
C LEU A 332 -2.64 -30.66 6.35
N ILE A 333 -1.35 -31.06 6.26
CA ILE A 333 -0.47 -31.20 7.43
C ILE A 333 -0.32 -29.87 8.15
N GLU A 334 -0.21 -28.75 7.45
CA GLU A 334 -0.14 -27.39 8.00
C GLU A 334 -1.48 -26.88 8.58
N LYS A 335 -2.55 -27.69 8.63
CA LYS A 335 -3.90 -27.29 9.09
C LYS A 335 -4.50 -26.13 8.31
N ASP A 336 -4.32 -26.13 6.99
CA ASP A 336 -4.87 -25.13 6.10
C ASP A 336 -6.40 -25.36 5.94
N THR A 337 -7.21 -24.58 6.61
CA THR A 337 -8.68 -24.73 6.65
C THR A 337 -9.31 -24.77 5.24
N PRO A 338 -9.00 -23.89 4.28
CA PRO A 338 -9.55 -23.99 2.92
C PRO A 338 -9.26 -25.32 2.21
N ILE A 339 -8.10 -25.93 2.44
CA ILE A 339 -7.77 -27.26 1.86
C ILE A 339 -8.52 -28.36 2.61
N GLU A 340 -8.61 -28.30 3.92
CA GLU A 340 -9.37 -29.25 4.72
C GLU A 340 -10.84 -29.28 4.30
N GLU A 341 -11.44 -28.10 4.10
CA GLU A 341 -12.81 -27.95 3.61
C GLU A 341 -12.99 -28.45 2.18
N ALA A 342 -12.01 -28.24 1.30
CA ALA A 342 -12.06 -28.69 -0.09
C ALA A 342 -11.95 -30.20 -0.23
N LEU A 343 -11.11 -30.86 0.58
CA LEU A 343 -10.87 -32.30 0.52
C LEU A 343 -12.02 -33.12 1.14
N GLN A 344 -12.79 -32.60 2.07
CA GLN A 344 -13.94 -33.22 2.74
C GLN A 344 -13.67 -34.68 3.15
N LEU A 345 -12.51 -34.94 3.80
CA LEU A 345 -12.07 -36.29 4.14
C LEU A 345 -13.09 -37.02 5.02
N ALA A 346 -13.31 -38.30 4.74
CA ALA A 346 -14.09 -39.22 5.57
C ALA A 346 -13.43 -39.42 6.95
N GLU A 347 -14.21 -39.73 7.97
CA GLU A 347 -13.73 -39.81 9.36
C GLU A 347 -12.63 -40.89 9.55
N ASP A 348 -12.72 -42.01 8.87
CA ASP A 348 -11.69 -43.06 8.87
C ASP A 348 -10.34 -42.56 8.31
N LYS A 349 -10.38 -41.75 7.24
CA LYS A 349 -9.19 -41.11 6.69
C LYS A 349 -8.63 -40.03 7.61
N LYS A 350 -9.47 -39.27 8.30
CA LYS A 350 -9.02 -38.27 9.28
C LYS A 350 -8.29 -38.94 10.45
N GLU A 351 -8.80 -40.07 10.96
CA GLU A 351 -8.15 -40.79 12.01
C GLU A 351 -6.78 -41.35 11.58
N ALA A 352 -6.70 -41.93 10.37
CA ALA A 352 -5.44 -42.38 9.80
C ALA A 352 -4.45 -41.23 9.58
N PHE A 353 -4.92 -40.08 9.10
CA PHE A 353 -4.13 -38.86 8.93
C PHE A 353 -3.51 -38.41 10.26
N GLU A 354 -4.31 -38.29 11.33
CA GLU A 354 -3.82 -37.88 12.65
C GLU A 354 -2.79 -38.87 13.22
N GLN A 355 -2.94 -40.15 12.95
CA GLN A 355 -1.93 -41.16 13.36
C GLN A 355 -0.60 -40.94 12.61
N ILE A 356 -0.62 -40.75 11.27
CA ILE A 356 0.56 -40.49 10.46
C ILE A 356 1.29 -39.25 10.95
N VAL A 357 0.54 -38.17 11.17
CA VAL A 357 1.12 -36.88 11.64
C VAL A 357 1.67 -37.03 13.07
N SER A 358 0.97 -37.72 13.98
CA SER A 358 1.44 -37.95 15.35
C SER A 358 2.78 -38.71 15.41
N VAL A 359 3.03 -39.63 14.45
CA VAL A 359 4.32 -40.33 14.34
C VAL A 359 5.43 -39.34 13.98
N MET A 360 5.18 -38.48 12.96
CA MET A 360 6.12 -37.45 12.57
C MET A 360 6.44 -36.46 13.71
N GLU A 361 5.43 -35.99 14.43
CA GLU A 361 5.61 -35.05 15.55
C GLU A 361 6.45 -35.69 16.68
N LYS A 362 6.27 -36.97 16.95
CA LYS A 362 7.10 -37.70 17.93
C LYS A 362 8.53 -37.90 17.46
N GLU A 363 8.76 -38.20 16.20
CA GLU A 363 10.08 -38.44 15.65
C GLU A 363 10.88 -37.15 15.51
N THR A 364 10.24 -36.06 15.12
CA THR A 364 10.90 -34.74 14.96
C THR A 364 11.03 -33.97 16.27
N GLY A 365 10.15 -34.22 17.24
CA GLY A 365 10.03 -33.41 18.46
C GLY A 365 9.42 -32.02 18.20
N LEU A 366 8.95 -31.76 16.99
CA LEU A 366 8.33 -30.52 16.56
C LEU A 366 6.84 -30.78 16.27
N ASP A 367 6.02 -29.76 16.42
CA ASP A 367 4.66 -29.82 15.91
C ASP A 367 4.64 -29.76 14.37
N ARG A 368 3.55 -30.21 13.76
CA ARG A 368 3.42 -30.39 12.30
C ARG A 368 3.71 -29.14 11.47
N GLU A 369 3.29 -27.96 11.91
CA GLU A 369 3.51 -26.70 11.21
C GLU A 369 4.99 -26.31 11.26
N ALA A 370 5.60 -26.38 12.45
CA ALA A 370 7.02 -26.09 12.62
C ALA A 370 7.91 -27.09 11.88
N ALA A 371 7.54 -28.39 11.85
CA ALA A 371 8.29 -29.44 11.16
C ALA A 371 8.34 -29.19 9.63
N ILE A 372 7.23 -28.81 9.02
CA ILE A 372 7.16 -28.47 7.57
C ILE A 372 7.98 -27.21 7.28
N ALA A 373 7.81 -26.16 8.09
CA ALA A 373 8.56 -24.91 7.91
C ALA A 373 10.08 -25.16 8.07
N ASP A 374 10.47 -25.90 9.10
CA ASP A 374 11.88 -26.21 9.35
C ASP A 374 12.51 -27.04 8.23
N MET A 375 11.80 -28.03 7.69
CA MET A 375 12.25 -28.79 6.51
C MET A 375 12.54 -27.86 5.33
N ARG A 376 11.62 -26.94 5.00
CA ARG A 376 11.83 -25.98 3.90
C ARG A 376 13.05 -25.10 4.15
N PHE A 377 13.17 -24.51 5.33
CA PHE A 377 14.29 -23.62 5.64
C PHE A 377 15.64 -24.34 5.76
N GLN A 378 15.67 -25.58 6.20
CA GLN A 378 16.89 -26.41 6.16
C GLN A 378 17.34 -26.69 4.73
N PHE A 379 16.40 -27.00 3.81
CA PHE A 379 16.72 -27.15 2.39
C PHE A 379 17.25 -25.83 1.79
N ILE A 380 16.55 -24.70 2.02
CA ILE A 380 16.95 -23.38 1.55
C ILE A 380 18.34 -22.99 2.09
N GLY A 381 18.60 -23.22 3.36
CA GLY A 381 19.89 -22.92 3.99
C GLY A 381 21.04 -23.67 3.29
N ARG A 382 20.90 -24.98 3.08
CA ARG A 382 21.89 -25.82 2.37
C ARG A 382 22.05 -25.39 0.91
N LEU A 383 20.95 -25.03 0.24
CA LEU A 383 20.97 -24.51 -1.12
C LEU A 383 21.74 -23.20 -1.22
N CYS A 384 21.43 -22.24 -0.34
CA CYS A 384 22.11 -20.95 -0.29
C CYS A 384 23.59 -21.07 0.11
N GLU A 385 23.93 -21.96 1.02
CA GLU A 385 25.33 -22.23 1.41
C GLU A 385 26.15 -22.71 0.21
N LYS A 386 25.59 -23.55 -0.65
CA LYS A 386 26.27 -24.05 -1.85
C LYS A 386 26.32 -23.01 -2.97
N THR A 387 25.27 -22.25 -3.18
CA THR A 387 25.10 -21.45 -4.40
C THR A 387 25.41 -19.96 -4.23
N VAL A 388 25.29 -19.41 -3.00
CA VAL A 388 25.47 -17.97 -2.75
C VAL A 388 26.84 -17.67 -2.16
N VAL A 389 27.61 -16.86 -2.86
CA VAL A 389 28.93 -16.38 -2.38
C VAL A 389 28.81 -14.91 -2.00
N ARG A 390 28.82 -14.62 -0.68
CA ARG A 390 28.78 -13.26 -0.14
C ARG A 390 30.10 -12.92 0.55
N PRO A 391 30.93 -12.04 -0.04
CA PRO A 391 32.21 -11.69 0.60
C PRO A 391 32.06 -10.72 1.77
N HIS A 392 31.06 -9.79 1.77
CA HIS A 392 30.88 -8.77 2.80
C HIS A 392 29.44 -8.30 2.91
N GLU A 393 29.08 -7.69 4.08
CA GLU A 393 27.84 -6.91 4.20
C GLU A 393 27.80 -5.81 3.13
N SER A 394 26.62 -5.62 2.51
CA SER A 394 26.48 -4.65 1.43
C SER A 394 26.78 -3.22 1.92
N LYS A 395 27.46 -2.42 1.10
CA LYS A 395 27.75 -1.01 1.41
C LYS A 395 26.45 -0.22 1.64
N GLU A 396 25.39 -0.61 0.95
CA GLU A 396 24.06 -0.02 1.05
C GLU A 396 23.39 -0.34 2.38
N HIS A 397 23.49 -1.57 2.85
CA HIS A 397 23.01 -1.96 4.18
C HIS A 397 23.71 -1.15 5.28
N ARG A 398 25.05 -1.02 5.24
CA ARG A 398 25.79 -0.19 6.22
C ARG A 398 25.39 1.29 6.18
N ARG A 399 25.11 1.84 5.00
CA ARG A 399 24.58 3.21 4.86
C ARG A 399 23.18 3.30 5.46
N SER A 400 22.30 2.34 5.16
CA SER A 400 20.94 2.29 5.69
C SER A 400 20.94 2.23 7.22
N VAL A 401 21.78 1.40 7.83
CA VAL A 401 21.95 1.33 9.29
C VAL A 401 22.41 2.66 9.90
N LYS A 402 23.36 3.38 9.23
CA LYS A 402 23.80 4.69 9.70
C LYS A 402 22.69 5.75 9.62
N ILE A 403 21.96 5.80 8.53
CA ILE A 403 20.84 6.71 8.33
C ILE A 403 19.71 6.39 9.33
N ASP A 404 19.44 5.12 9.55
CA ASP A 404 18.41 4.66 10.49
C ASP A 404 18.71 5.04 11.95
N LYS A 405 19.98 5.10 12.35
CA LYS A 405 20.34 5.62 13.68
C LYS A 405 19.82 7.02 13.94
N LEU A 406 19.75 7.86 12.89
CA LEU A 406 19.21 9.22 12.97
C LEU A 406 17.70 9.24 12.79
N LEU A 407 17.17 8.59 11.73
CA LEU A 407 15.77 8.71 11.32
C LEU A 407 14.81 7.86 12.16
N THR A 408 15.31 6.83 12.84
CA THR A 408 14.50 5.96 13.73
C THR A 408 15.02 5.96 15.17
N GLY A 409 15.93 6.88 15.52
CA GLY A 409 16.48 7.01 16.87
C GLY A 409 15.44 7.45 17.89
N LYS A 410 15.59 7.03 19.16
CA LYS A 410 14.61 7.26 20.25
C LYS A 410 14.17 8.72 20.41
N TYR A 411 15.07 9.68 20.26
CA TYR A 411 14.79 11.11 20.41
C TYR A 411 14.82 11.90 19.10
N THR A 412 15.38 11.34 18.03
CA THR A 412 15.60 12.03 16.76
C THR A 412 14.52 11.72 15.72
N ALA A 413 13.83 10.58 15.82
CA ALA A 413 12.85 10.15 14.84
C ALA A 413 11.73 11.16 14.60
N ILE A 414 11.07 11.63 15.66
CA ILE A 414 9.95 12.58 15.54
C ILE A 414 10.41 13.95 15.06
N PRO A 415 11.46 14.57 15.61
CA PRO A 415 12.00 15.83 15.09
C PRO A 415 12.45 15.75 13.64
N CYS A 416 13.15 14.70 13.23
CA CYS A 416 13.55 14.49 11.84
C CYS A 416 12.32 14.35 10.92
N PHE A 417 11.33 13.59 11.35
CA PHE A 417 10.08 13.45 10.60
C PHE A 417 9.38 14.80 10.38
N ILE A 418 9.21 15.58 11.46
CA ILE A 418 8.59 16.92 11.39
C ILE A 418 9.42 17.83 10.46
N GLY A 419 10.75 17.79 10.56
CA GLY A 419 11.64 18.58 9.71
C GLY A 419 11.52 18.23 8.22
N ILE A 420 11.55 16.95 7.89
CA ILE A 420 11.39 16.47 6.50
C ILE A 420 10.02 16.88 5.95
N MET A 421 8.95 16.67 6.73
CA MET A 421 7.61 17.05 6.29
C MET A 421 7.42 18.55 6.16
N ALA A 422 8.01 19.34 7.05
CA ALA A 422 8.01 20.80 6.96
C ALA A 422 8.70 21.27 5.65
N ILE A 423 9.82 20.66 5.28
CA ILE A 423 10.51 20.95 4.02
C ILE A 423 9.63 20.58 2.82
N VAL A 424 9.04 19.38 2.81
CA VAL A 424 8.15 18.93 1.74
C VAL A 424 6.96 19.88 1.58
N PHE A 425 6.30 20.23 2.66
CA PHE A 425 5.15 21.13 2.61
C PHE A 425 5.55 22.57 2.24
N ALA A 426 6.67 23.08 2.75
CA ALA A 426 7.17 24.41 2.36
C ALA A 426 7.51 24.46 0.86
N MET A 427 8.16 23.45 0.32
CA MET A 427 8.46 23.36 -1.11
C MET A 427 7.20 23.24 -1.95
N THR A 428 6.21 22.45 -1.50
CA THR A 428 4.96 22.22 -2.23
C THR A 428 4.02 23.41 -2.17
N PHE A 429 3.80 24.01 -1.00
CA PHE A 429 2.72 25.00 -0.84
C PHE A 429 3.20 26.45 -0.72
N SER A 430 4.49 26.70 -0.46
CA SER A 430 5.00 28.06 -0.27
C SER A 430 6.02 28.49 -1.30
N LEU A 431 6.82 27.56 -1.84
CA LEU A 431 7.91 27.89 -2.78
C LEU A 431 7.58 27.45 -4.20
N LEU A 432 7.98 26.23 -4.57
CA LEU A 432 7.88 25.76 -5.97
C LEU A 432 6.42 25.59 -6.42
N GLY A 433 5.59 24.97 -5.58
CA GLY A 433 4.21 24.68 -5.95
C GLY A 433 3.37 25.93 -6.04
N ALA A 434 3.49 26.87 -5.10
CA ALA A 434 2.79 28.14 -5.16
C ALA A 434 3.21 28.94 -6.39
N TRP A 435 4.51 29.14 -6.58
CA TRP A 435 5.04 29.90 -7.74
C TRP A 435 4.55 29.31 -9.08
N LEU A 436 4.62 27.97 -9.23
CA LEU A 436 4.21 27.32 -10.49
C LEU A 436 2.69 27.37 -10.68
N SER A 437 1.93 27.31 -9.58
CA SER A 437 0.46 27.48 -9.63
C SER A 437 0.07 28.90 -9.98
N ASP A 438 0.75 29.91 -9.48
CA ASP A 438 0.52 31.32 -9.85
C ASP A 438 0.81 31.56 -11.33
N VAL A 439 1.92 31.04 -11.86
CA VAL A 439 2.23 31.10 -13.28
C VAL A 439 1.17 30.40 -14.12
N MET A 440 0.70 29.23 -13.68
CA MET A 440 -0.37 28.49 -14.36
C MET A 440 -1.70 29.27 -14.32
N ALA A 441 -2.03 29.88 -13.19
CA ALA A 441 -3.22 30.72 -13.02
C ALA A 441 -3.21 31.90 -13.99
N LEU A 442 -2.07 32.63 -14.09
CA LEU A 442 -1.92 33.70 -15.08
C LEU A 442 -2.13 33.21 -16.52
N GLY A 443 -1.62 32.04 -16.85
CA GLY A 443 -1.86 31.43 -18.16
C GLY A 443 -3.31 31.08 -18.42
N VAL A 444 -3.99 30.50 -17.42
CA VAL A 444 -5.41 30.17 -17.46
C VAL A 444 -6.25 31.43 -17.60
N ASP A 445 -5.97 32.48 -16.82
CA ASP A 445 -6.69 33.76 -16.86
C ASP A 445 -6.54 34.45 -18.23
N ALA A 446 -5.33 34.38 -18.82
CA ALA A 446 -5.08 34.88 -20.16
C ALA A 446 -5.94 34.15 -21.22
N VAL A 447 -6.02 32.83 -21.15
CA VAL A 447 -6.86 32.02 -22.06
C VAL A 447 -8.33 32.32 -21.85
N ILE A 448 -8.79 32.42 -20.60
CA ILE A 448 -10.18 32.81 -20.30
C ILE A 448 -10.47 34.19 -20.85
N GLY A 449 -9.55 35.17 -20.68
CA GLY A 449 -9.70 36.52 -21.25
C GLY A 449 -9.75 36.55 -22.79
N TRP A 450 -9.04 35.66 -23.48
CA TRP A 450 -9.13 35.52 -24.94
C TRP A 450 -10.48 34.92 -25.38
N ILE A 451 -10.97 33.90 -24.67
CA ILE A 451 -12.27 33.31 -24.93
C ILE A 451 -13.35 34.35 -24.69
N ASP A 452 -13.29 35.10 -23.60
CA ASP A 452 -14.27 36.14 -23.26
C ASP A 452 -14.32 37.23 -24.32
N LYS A 453 -13.18 37.75 -24.75
CA LYS A 453 -13.08 38.74 -25.86
C LYS A 453 -13.64 38.19 -27.17
N GLY A 454 -13.35 36.93 -27.48
CA GLY A 454 -13.87 36.26 -28.68
C GLY A 454 -15.41 36.15 -28.66
N LEU A 455 -15.98 35.82 -27.50
CA LEU A 455 -17.44 35.74 -27.32
C LEU A 455 -18.10 37.10 -27.41
N ILE A 456 -17.45 38.17 -26.94
CA ILE A 456 -17.92 39.55 -27.08
C ILE A 456 -17.95 39.98 -28.56
N VAL A 457 -16.86 39.73 -29.29
CA VAL A 457 -16.74 40.04 -30.71
C VAL A 457 -17.78 39.27 -31.54
N ALA A 458 -18.07 38.03 -31.16
CA ALA A 458 -19.09 37.19 -31.79
C ALA A 458 -20.52 37.56 -31.38
N GLN A 459 -20.72 38.61 -30.55
CA GLN A 459 -22.04 39.11 -30.06
C GLN A 459 -22.92 38.00 -29.48
N ILE A 460 -22.32 37.02 -28.76
CA ILE A 460 -23.04 35.91 -28.15
C ILE A 460 -23.88 36.43 -26.97
N ASN A 461 -25.05 35.79 -26.79
CA ASN A 461 -25.97 36.11 -25.68
C ASN A 461 -25.21 36.16 -24.33
N PRO A 462 -25.40 37.22 -23.50
CA PRO A 462 -24.71 37.40 -22.23
C PRO A 462 -24.82 36.20 -21.29
N VAL A 463 -25.95 35.50 -21.30
CA VAL A 463 -26.14 34.29 -20.44
C VAL A 463 -25.25 33.14 -20.91
N VAL A 464 -25.14 32.92 -22.23
CA VAL A 464 -24.28 31.88 -22.79
C VAL A 464 -22.80 32.24 -22.56
N ARG A 465 -22.46 33.53 -22.69
CA ARG A 465 -21.12 34.02 -22.34
C ARG A 465 -20.77 33.74 -20.90
N SER A 466 -21.66 34.07 -19.94
CA SER A 466 -21.44 33.78 -18.51
C SER A 466 -21.36 32.27 -18.24
N LEU A 467 -22.17 31.44 -18.92
CA LEU A 467 -22.02 29.98 -18.79
C LEU A 467 -20.64 29.52 -19.21
N VAL A 468 -20.13 29.99 -20.33
CA VAL A 468 -18.84 29.56 -20.85
C VAL A 468 -17.69 30.10 -19.99
N VAL A 469 -17.72 31.40 -19.66
CA VAL A 469 -16.62 32.05 -18.92
C VAL A 469 -16.67 31.70 -17.44
N ASP A 470 -17.79 31.99 -16.75
CA ASP A 470 -17.89 31.88 -15.29
C ASP A 470 -18.23 30.45 -14.87
N GLY A 471 -19.09 29.74 -15.62
CA GLY A 471 -19.48 28.37 -15.30
C GLY A 471 -18.42 27.33 -15.70
N ILE A 472 -17.95 27.37 -16.94
CA ILE A 472 -17.08 26.33 -17.50
C ILE A 472 -15.60 26.70 -17.32
N CYS A 473 -15.17 27.84 -17.88
CA CYS A 473 -13.76 28.19 -17.93
C CYS A 473 -13.18 28.46 -16.55
N GLN A 474 -13.87 29.17 -15.67
CA GLN A 474 -13.40 29.38 -14.29
C GLN A 474 -13.39 28.08 -13.49
N GLY A 475 -14.41 27.23 -13.62
CA GLY A 475 -14.46 25.94 -12.91
C GLY A 475 -13.33 24.99 -13.32
N VAL A 476 -13.07 24.87 -14.63
CA VAL A 476 -11.98 24.09 -15.19
C VAL A 476 -10.62 24.75 -14.89
N GLY A 477 -10.55 26.06 -15.02
CA GLY A 477 -9.33 26.85 -14.78
C GLY A 477 -8.81 26.69 -13.36
N SER A 478 -9.68 26.69 -12.36
CA SER A 478 -9.28 26.48 -10.96
C SER A 478 -8.60 25.13 -10.76
N VAL A 479 -9.11 24.05 -11.38
CA VAL A 479 -8.49 22.71 -11.28
C VAL A 479 -7.11 22.68 -11.93
N ILE A 480 -6.97 23.31 -13.11
CA ILE A 480 -5.71 23.38 -13.85
C ILE A 480 -4.68 24.19 -13.07
N SER A 481 -5.08 25.30 -12.47
CA SER A 481 -4.19 26.15 -11.66
C SER A 481 -3.61 25.44 -10.43
N PHE A 482 -4.34 24.50 -9.81
CA PHE A 482 -3.85 23.71 -8.68
C PHE A 482 -3.03 22.47 -9.08
N LEU A 483 -3.06 22.08 -10.34
CA LEU A 483 -2.37 20.89 -10.84
C LEU A 483 -0.87 20.89 -10.53
N PRO A 484 -0.11 21.98 -10.71
CA PRO A 484 1.32 22.01 -10.40
C PRO A 484 1.62 21.69 -8.92
N THR A 485 0.87 22.26 -8.00
CA THR A 485 1.03 21.98 -6.56
C THR A 485 0.82 20.50 -6.26
N ILE A 486 -0.17 19.86 -6.88
CA ILE A 486 -0.46 18.44 -6.71
C ILE A 486 0.68 17.59 -7.31
N VAL A 487 1.18 17.94 -8.49
CA VAL A 487 2.31 17.25 -9.15
C VAL A 487 3.56 17.30 -8.28
N ILE A 488 3.89 18.47 -7.71
CA ILE A 488 5.04 18.63 -6.81
C ILE A 488 4.86 17.85 -5.52
N LEU A 489 3.66 17.84 -4.95
CA LEU A 489 3.36 17.00 -3.79
C LEU A 489 3.61 15.52 -4.10
N PHE A 490 3.09 15.01 -5.21
CA PHE A 490 3.32 13.64 -5.62
C PHE A 490 4.79 13.33 -5.91
N PHE A 491 5.53 14.29 -6.45
CA PHE A 491 6.97 14.17 -6.66
C PHE A 491 7.70 13.88 -5.34
N PHE A 492 7.50 14.72 -4.33
CA PHE A 492 8.15 14.52 -3.03
C PHE A 492 7.67 13.24 -2.32
N LEU A 493 6.38 12.95 -2.37
CA LEU A 493 5.83 11.72 -1.77
C LEU A 493 6.39 10.47 -2.45
N SER A 494 6.51 10.47 -3.78
CA SER A 494 7.12 9.36 -4.51
C SER A 494 8.58 9.15 -4.14
N ILE A 495 9.35 10.23 -3.97
CA ILE A 495 10.73 10.14 -3.47
C ILE A 495 10.77 9.52 -2.07
N LEU A 496 9.91 9.95 -1.16
CA LEU A 496 9.86 9.42 0.21
C LEU A 496 9.42 7.94 0.23
N GLU A 497 8.52 7.55 -0.66
CA GLU A 497 8.06 6.18 -0.82
C GLU A 497 9.15 5.29 -1.39
N ASP A 498 9.73 5.66 -2.53
CA ASP A 498 10.76 4.88 -3.23
C ASP A 498 12.06 4.77 -2.43
N THR A 499 12.43 5.81 -1.66
CA THR A 499 13.59 5.75 -0.77
C THR A 499 13.40 4.80 0.42
N GLY A 500 12.18 4.30 0.68
CA GLY A 500 11.86 3.47 1.83
C GLY A 500 11.69 4.25 3.15
N TYR A 501 11.67 5.59 3.12
CA TYR A 501 11.47 6.42 4.31
C TYR A 501 10.08 6.24 4.92
N MET A 502 9.04 6.07 4.08
CA MET A 502 7.67 5.87 4.55
C MET A 502 7.49 4.60 5.40
N ALA A 503 8.27 3.54 5.12
CA ALA A 503 8.28 2.32 5.96
C ALA A 503 8.81 2.62 7.38
N ARG A 504 9.82 3.49 7.51
CA ARG A 504 10.36 3.92 8.80
C ARG A 504 9.36 4.76 9.59
N VAL A 505 8.66 5.66 8.90
CA VAL A 505 7.59 6.45 9.51
C VAL A 505 6.48 5.54 10.04
N ALA A 506 6.06 4.55 9.26
CA ALA A 506 5.08 3.55 9.69
C ALA A 506 5.56 2.77 10.93
N PHE A 507 6.84 2.37 10.96
CA PHE A 507 7.48 1.72 12.09
C PHE A 507 7.44 2.58 13.37
N VAL A 508 7.79 3.86 13.28
CA VAL A 508 7.79 4.79 14.42
C VAL A 508 6.38 5.06 14.94
N MET A 509 5.40 5.15 14.02
CA MET A 509 4.03 5.55 14.33
C MET A 509 3.08 4.39 14.67
N ASP A 510 3.54 3.12 14.63
CA ASP A 510 2.64 1.96 14.87
C ASP A 510 2.02 1.98 16.26
N LYS A 511 2.82 2.19 17.30
CA LYS A 511 2.33 2.15 18.69
C LYS A 511 1.22 3.18 19.00
N PRO A 512 1.35 4.48 18.67
CA PRO A 512 0.28 5.45 18.89
C PRO A 512 -0.96 5.17 18.05
N LEU A 513 -0.82 4.74 16.79
CA LEU A 513 -1.95 4.46 15.92
C LEU A 513 -2.72 3.21 16.36
N ARG A 514 -2.05 2.19 16.86
CA ARG A 514 -2.67 0.99 17.42
C ARG A 514 -3.58 1.30 18.61
N LYS A 515 -3.23 2.27 19.46
CA LYS A 515 -4.10 2.71 20.56
C LYS A 515 -5.46 3.17 20.05
N ILE A 516 -5.51 3.82 18.91
CA ILE A 516 -6.76 4.26 18.26
C ILE A 516 -7.35 3.22 17.30
N GLY A 517 -6.74 2.04 17.19
CA GLY A 517 -7.26 0.91 16.40
C GLY A 517 -6.79 0.85 14.94
N LEU A 518 -5.68 1.51 14.60
CA LEU A 518 -5.07 1.52 13.27
C LEU A 518 -3.66 0.93 13.30
N SER A 519 -3.18 0.42 12.17
CA SER A 519 -1.79 0.04 11.98
C SER A 519 -0.91 1.25 11.63
N GLY A 520 0.39 1.16 11.85
CA GLY A 520 1.35 2.22 11.53
C GLY A 520 1.32 2.65 10.05
N ARG A 521 0.99 1.75 9.14
CA ARG A 521 0.85 2.03 7.71
C ARG A 521 -0.26 3.04 7.41
N SER A 522 -1.30 3.12 8.24
CA SER A 522 -2.40 4.09 8.09
C SER A 522 -1.94 5.55 8.26
N PHE A 523 -0.77 5.77 8.88
CA PHE A 523 -0.24 7.11 9.07
C PHE A 523 0.10 7.82 7.76
N VAL A 524 0.59 7.08 6.76
CA VAL A 524 1.00 7.64 5.46
C VAL A 524 -0.18 8.28 4.72
N PRO A 525 -1.33 7.61 4.48
CA PRO A 525 -2.51 8.24 3.93
C PRO A 525 -3.01 9.44 4.75
N MET A 526 -3.03 9.34 6.07
CA MET A 526 -3.46 10.46 6.92
C MET A 526 -2.54 11.67 6.77
N LEU A 527 -1.24 11.47 6.65
CA LEU A 527 -0.26 12.53 6.41
C LEU A 527 -0.49 13.22 5.06
N ILE A 528 -0.72 12.44 3.99
CA ILE A 528 -1.07 12.98 2.67
C ILE A 528 -2.34 13.83 2.76
N GLY A 529 -3.25 13.51 3.68
CA GLY A 529 -4.48 14.25 3.94
C GLY A 529 -4.29 15.72 4.32
N PHE A 530 -3.16 16.08 4.92
CA PHE A 530 -2.81 17.49 5.17
C PHE A 530 -2.50 18.25 3.87
N GLY A 531 -2.11 17.57 2.82
CA GLY A 531 -1.98 18.16 1.49
C GLY A 531 -3.31 18.17 0.74
N CYS A 532 -3.85 16.99 0.45
CA CYS A 532 -5.12 16.83 -0.27
C CYS A 532 -5.80 15.50 0.12
N SER A 533 -7.10 15.56 0.42
CA SER A 533 -7.87 14.37 0.82
C SER A 533 -8.06 13.35 -0.32
N VAL A 534 -8.10 13.79 -1.58
CA VAL A 534 -8.29 12.89 -2.74
C VAL A 534 -7.16 11.88 -2.87
N PRO A 535 -5.88 12.29 -3.03
CA PRO A 535 -4.77 11.34 -3.07
C PRO A 535 -4.59 10.57 -1.76
N ALA A 536 -4.91 11.17 -0.63
CA ALA A 536 -4.86 10.50 0.67
C ALA A 536 -5.79 9.29 0.74
N ILE A 537 -7.05 9.46 0.31
CA ILE A 537 -8.03 8.37 0.24
C ILE A 537 -7.58 7.30 -0.78
N MET A 538 -7.04 7.71 -1.92
CA MET A 538 -6.49 6.76 -2.92
C MET A 538 -5.29 5.97 -2.37
N ALA A 539 -4.43 6.61 -1.58
CA ALA A 539 -3.27 5.95 -0.97
C ALA A 539 -3.65 4.87 0.05
N THR A 540 -4.88 4.87 0.57
CA THR A 540 -5.34 3.79 1.47
C THR A 540 -5.41 2.41 0.82
N ARG A 541 -5.30 2.31 -0.50
CA ARG A 541 -5.21 1.05 -1.25
C ARG A 541 -3.96 0.24 -0.90
N THR A 542 -2.91 0.89 -0.41
CA THR A 542 -1.69 0.22 0.05
C THR A 542 -1.86 -0.49 1.40
N LEU A 543 -3.02 -0.34 2.03
CA LEU A 543 -3.34 -1.01 3.31
C LEU A 543 -3.93 -2.38 3.02
N SER A 544 -3.30 -3.42 3.55
CA SER A 544 -3.70 -4.81 3.40
C SER A 544 -5.00 -5.17 4.12
N SER A 545 -5.36 -4.41 5.18
CA SER A 545 -6.59 -4.62 5.93
C SER A 545 -7.73 -3.75 5.40
N GLU A 546 -8.82 -4.39 4.98
CA GLU A 546 -10.05 -3.68 4.58
C GLU A 546 -10.62 -2.83 5.73
N ARG A 547 -10.51 -3.32 6.98
CA ARG A 547 -10.89 -2.62 8.19
C ARG A 547 -10.08 -1.33 8.37
N ASP A 548 -8.75 -1.44 8.36
CA ASP A 548 -7.85 -0.30 8.53
C ASP A 548 -8.00 0.69 7.37
N ARG A 549 -8.19 0.19 6.15
CA ARG A 549 -8.45 0.99 4.96
C ARG A 549 -9.72 1.82 5.11
N LYS A 550 -10.86 1.19 5.43
CA LYS A 550 -12.15 1.89 5.61
C LYS A 550 -12.09 2.90 6.74
N MET A 551 -11.46 2.53 7.86
CA MET A 551 -11.30 3.41 9.00
C MET A 551 -10.43 4.63 8.64
N THR A 552 -9.30 4.43 7.95
CA THR A 552 -8.41 5.51 7.51
C THR A 552 -9.12 6.44 6.53
N ILE A 553 -9.93 5.93 5.59
CA ILE A 553 -10.74 6.75 4.68
C ILE A 553 -11.66 7.68 5.45
N LEU A 554 -12.34 7.19 6.50
CA LEU A 554 -13.24 8.00 7.32
C LEU A 554 -12.53 9.06 8.16
N LEU A 555 -11.27 8.84 8.52
CA LEU A 555 -10.48 9.77 9.33
C LEU A 555 -9.76 10.83 8.48
N THR A 556 -9.41 10.52 7.24
CA THR A 556 -8.67 11.43 6.33
C THR A 556 -9.29 12.83 6.20
N PRO A 557 -10.61 13.03 6.10
CA PRO A 557 -11.21 14.36 5.95
C PRO A 557 -11.07 15.29 7.14
N PHE A 558 -10.73 14.77 8.33
CA PHE A 558 -10.44 15.58 9.53
C PHE A 558 -9.08 16.26 9.42
N MET A 559 -8.20 15.76 8.54
CA MET A 559 -6.92 16.42 8.27
C MET A 559 -7.17 17.71 7.49
N SER A 560 -6.49 18.77 7.90
CA SER A 560 -6.66 20.09 7.28
C SER A 560 -5.91 20.15 5.95
N CYS A 561 -6.62 20.00 4.83
CA CYS A 561 -6.01 20.08 3.50
C CYS A 561 -5.68 21.52 3.09
N SER A 562 -4.77 21.68 2.10
CA SER A 562 -4.31 22.99 1.62
C SER A 562 -5.43 23.92 1.13
N ALA A 563 -6.50 23.36 0.55
CA ALA A 563 -7.66 24.15 0.09
C ALA A 563 -8.44 24.86 1.22
N LYS A 564 -8.23 24.47 2.49
CA LYS A 564 -8.80 25.16 3.65
C LYS A 564 -7.97 26.38 4.10
N LEU A 565 -6.68 26.44 3.71
CA LEU A 565 -5.76 27.52 4.11
C LEU A 565 -6.23 28.92 3.74
N PRO A 566 -6.77 29.19 2.53
CA PRO A 566 -7.31 30.51 2.19
C PRO A 566 -8.40 30.97 3.16
N ILE A 567 -9.30 30.07 3.60
CA ILE A 567 -10.37 30.38 4.56
C ILE A 567 -9.75 30.76 5.90
N TYR A 568 -8.76 29.98 6.38
CA TYR A 568 -8.08 30.25 7.64
C TYR A 568 -7.33 31.59 7.60
N THR A 569 -6.60 31.84 6.52
CA THR A 569 -5.85 33.08 6.33
C THR A 569 -6.77 34.29 6.32
N LEU A 570 -7.87 34.23 5.59
CA LEU A 570 -8.88 35.29 5.54
C LEU A 570 -9.41 35.62 6.95
N MET A 571 -9.96 34.62 7.64
CA MET A 571 -10.60 34.81 8.94
C MET A 571 -9.59 35.20 10.04
N ILE A 572 -8.46 34.49 10.10
CA ILE A 572 -7.41 34.79 11.10
C ILE A 572 -6.79 36.17 10.86
N SER A 573 -6.61 36.60 9.60
CA SER A 573 -6.07 37.94 9.33
C SER A 573 -7.06 39.06 9.68
N ALA A 574 -8.37 38.81 9.56
CA ALA A 574 -9.41 39.78 9.87
C ALA A 574 -9.66 39.95 11.40
N PHE A 575 -9.63 38.83 12.15
CA PHE A 575 -10.10 38.82 13.54
C PHE A 575 -9.03 38.57 14.60
N VAL A 576 -7.85 38.01 14.21
CA VAL A 576 -6.79 37.65 15.17
C VAL A 576 -5.61 38.61 15.07
N GLN A 577 -5.17 39.13 16.21
CA GLN A 577 -3.98 40.00 16.30
C GLN A 577 -2.74 39.29 15.74
N ARG A 578 -1.89 40.02 15.05
CA ARG A 578 -0.72 39.53 14.33
C ARG A 578 0.15 38.53 15.14
N GLN A 579 0.35 38.79 16.41
CA GLN A 579 1.16 37.95 17.29
C GLN A 579 0.57 36.59 17.61
N TYR A 580 -0.76 36.43 17.52
CA TYR A 580 -1.47 35.17 17.84
C TYR A 580 -1.87 34.38 16.60
N ARG A 581 -1.67 34.90 15.38
CA ARG A 581 -2.10 34.24 14.13
C ARG A 581 -1.53 32.84 13.94
N VAL A 582 -0.23 32.66 14.24
CA VAL A 582 0.44 31.36 14.15
C VAL A 582 -0.16 30.38 15.15
N PHE A 583 -0.41 30.80 16.37
CA PHE A 583 -1.02 29.94 17.40
C PHE A 583 -2.45 29.54 17.03
N ALA A 584 -3.24 30.43 16.46
CA ALA A 584 -4.59 30.13 15.97
C ALA A 584 -4.54 29.10 14.84
N MET A 585 -3.62 29.26 13.88
CA MET A 585 -3.43 28.31 12.79
C MET A 585 -3.06 26.91 13.31
N VAL A 586 -2.04 26.83 14.17
CA VAL A 586 -1.61 25.56 14.79
C VAL A 586 -2.74 24.95 15.62
N GLY A 587 -3.49 25.77 16.35
CA GLY A 587 -4.65 25.34 17.13
C GLY A 587 -5.71 24.64 16.27
N LEU A 588 -6.03 25.18 15.10
CA LEU A 588 -6.98 24.55 14.15
C LEU A 588 -6.48 23.17 13.69
N TYR A 589 -5.20 23.02 13.36
CA TYR A 589 -4.64 21.71 12.99
C TYR A 589 -4.75 20.71 14.14
N LEU A 590 -4.44 21.15 15.37
CA LEU A 590 -4.54 20.30 16.56
C LEU A 590 -5.99 19.88 16.83
N ILE A 591 -6.96 20.79 16.70
CA ILE A 591 -8.40 20.47 16.83
C ILE A 591 -8.80 19.39 15.83
N GLY A 592 -8.38 19.48 14.57
CA GLY A 592 -8.64 18.48 13.56
C GLY A 592 -8.11 17.11 13.95
N ILE A 593 -6.85 17.04 14.42
CA ILE A 593 -6.22 15.79 14.88
C ILE A 593 -6.95 15.22 16.10
N VAL A 594 -7.29 16.03 17.08
CA VAL A 594 -8.00 15.60 18.29
C VAL A 594 -9.40 15.04 17.93
N CYS A 595 -10.14 15.72 17.07
CA CYS A 595 -11.43 15.23 16.58
C CYS A 595 -11.29 13.91 15.82
N ALA A 596 -10.24 13.76 15.00
CA ALA A 596 -9.95 12.52 14.30
C ALA A 596 -9.66 11.37 15.28
N VAL A 597 -8.87 11.61 16.33
CA VAL A 597 -8.56 10.62 17.37
C VAL A 597 -9.83 10.21 18.13
N ILE A 598 -10.64 11.18 18.55
CA ILE A 598 -11.91 10.89 19.24
C ILE A 598 -12.82 10.05 18.33
N TYR A 599 -12.97 10.44 17.08
CA TYR A 599 -13.78 9.70 16.11
C TYR A 599 -13.23 8.30 15.85
N ALA A 600 -11.92 8.14 15.77
CA ALA A 600 -11.28 6.82 15.65
C ALA A 600 -11.59 5.91 16.84
N LEU A 601 -11.52 6.44 18.07
CA LEU A 601 -11.87 5.69 19.29
C LEU A 601 -13.35 5.24 19.28
N ILE A 602 -14.25 6.12 18.86
CA ILE A 602 -15.67 5.78 18.70
C ILE A 602 -15.84 4.66 17.66
N LEU A 603 -15.19 4.76 16.52
CA LEU A 603 -15.25 3.75 15.46
C LEU A 603 -14.66 2.40 15.90
N LYS A 604 -13.57 2.40 16.67
CA LYS A 604 -12.94 1.21 17.23
C LYS A 604 -13.90 0.41 18.13
N VAL A 605 -14.68 1.11 18.95
CA VAL A 605 -15.61 0.47 19.88
C VAL A 605 -16.92 0.05 19.19
N THR A 606 -17.36 0.78 18.16
CA THR A 606 -18.67 0.60 17.52
C THR A 606 -18.59 -0.30 16.28
N LYS A 607 -18.05 0.22 15.19
CA LYS A 607 -18.16 -0.38 13.86
C LYS A 607 -16.98 -1.28 13.50
N PHE A 608 -15.79 -0.92 13.95
CA PHE A 608 -14.54 -1.58 13.59
C PHE A 608 -13.91 -2.27 14.80
N LYS A 609 -14.65 -3.19 15.40
CA LYS A 609 -14.19 -4.00 16.53
C LYS A 609 -13.07 -4.94 16.09
N GLY A 610 -12.19 -5.32 17.01
CA GLY A 610 -11.05 -6.22 16.77
C GLY A 610 -9.71 -5.48 16.78
N GLU A 611 -8.65 -6.24 16.73
CA GLU A 611 -7.28 -5.72 16.70
C GLU A 611 -6.85 -5.37 15.25
N PRO A 612 -5.98 -4.37 15.06
CA PRO A 612 -5.38 -4.11 13.76
C PRO A 612 -4.51 -5.28 13.33
N VAL A 613 -4.41 -5.51 12.02
CA VAL A 613 -3.58 -6.57 11.43
C VAL A 613 -2.17 -6.51 12.00
N PRO A 614 -1.55 -7.66 12.31
CA PRO A 614 -0.17 -7.73 12.76
C PRO A 614 0.78 -6.94 11.87
N PHE A 615 1.78 -6.32 12.51
CA PHE A 615 2.72 -5.45 11.81
C PHE A 615 4.01 -6.22 11.55
N VAL A 616 3.94 -7.23 10.72
CA VAL A 616 5.14 -7.90 10.23
C VAL A 616 5.60 -7.18 8.98
N MET A 617 6.69 -6.45 9.06
CA MET A 617 7.19 -5.65 7.94
C MET A 617 8.71 -5.64 7.90
N GLU A 618 9.24 -5.68 6.71
CA GLU A 618 10.65 -5.39 6.46
C GLU A 618 10.88 -3.91 6.26
N LEU A 619 12.01 -3.44 6.76
CA LEU A 619 12.50 -2.11 6.42
C LEU A 619 13.43 -2.24 5.19
N PRO A 620 12.97 -1.81 3.99
CA PRO A 620 13.79 -1.91 2.79
C PRO A 620 15.04 -1.05 2.91
N ASN A 621 16.14 -1.43 2.27
CA ASN A 621 17.33 -0.58 2.21
C ASN A 621 17.00 0.75 1.53
N TYR A 622 17.69 1.83 1.96
CA TYR A 622 17.55 3.12 1.28
C TYR A 622 18.13 3.05 -0.12
N ARG A 623 17.28 3.32 -1.11
CA ARG A 623 17.66 3.38 -2.51
C ARG A 623 17.35 4.75 -3.09
N LEU A 624 18.21 5.24 -4.00
CA LEU A 624 17.87 6.43 -4.76
C LEU A 624 16.88 6.04 -5.86
N PRO A 625 15.72 6.71 -5.92
CA PRO A 625 14.73 6.40 -6.95
C PRO A 625 15.25 6.74 -8.33
N SER A 626 14.88 5.94 -9.34
CA SER A 626 15.21 6.27 -10.73
C SER A 626 14.35 7.43 -11.21
N ALA A 627 14.94 8.41 -11.87
CA ALA A 627 14.21 9.57 -12.41
C ALA A 627 13.06 9.13 -13.36
N LYS A 628 13.27 8.07 -14.13
CA LYS A 628 12.27 7.53 -15.06
C LYS A 628 11.08 6.95 -14.33
N SER A 629 11.30 6.19 -13.25
CA SER A 629 10.23 5.61 -12.42
C SER A 629 9.42 6.70 -11.73
N VAL A 630 10.10 7.69 -11.14
CA VAL A 630 9.43 8.82 -10.47
C VAL A 630 8.56 9.61 -11.45
N LEU A 631 9.08 9.95 -12.65
CA LEU A 631 8.30 10.66 -13.67
C LEU A 631 7.11 9.86 -14.16
N HIS A 632 7.26 8.56 -14.35
CA HIS A 632 6.16 7.70 -14.78
C HIS A 632 5.06 7.63 -13.70
N LEU A 633 5.44 7.44 -12.45
CA LEU A 633 4.52 7.40 -11.31
C LEU A 633 3.78 8.73 -11.11
N ILE A 634 4.49 9.87 -11.25
CA ILE A 634 3.89 11.21 -11.21
C ILE A 634 2.86 11.35 -12.33
N TRP A 635 3.21 10.94 -13.55
CA TRP A 635 2.32 11.04 -14.70
C TRP A 635 1.05 10.21 -14.51
N GLU A 636 1.16 8.96 -14.03
CA GLU A 636 0.00 8.11 -13.73
C GLU A 636 -0.90 8.72 -12.66
N LYS A 637 -0.32 9.18 -11.56
CA LYS A 637 -1.07 9.83 -10.46
C LYS A 637 -1.72 11.13 -10.91
N ALA A 638 -1.00 11.98 -11.68
CA ALA A 638 -1.53 13.23 -12.23
C ALA A 638 -2.64 12.98 -13.26
N LYS A 639 -2.44 12.06 -14.20
CA LYS A 639 -3.46 11.65 -15.17
C LYS A 639 -4.73 11.14 -14.50
N GLY A 640 -4.56 10.26 -13.49
CA GLY A 640 -5.68 9.74 -12.71
C GLY A 640 -6.42 10.84 -11.94
N PHE A 641 -5.73 11.84 -11.42
CA PHE A 641 -6.33 13.00 -10.77
C PHE A 641 -7.11 13.87 -11.77
N ILE A 642 -6.50 14.24 -12.89
CA ILE A 642 -7.13 15.06 -13.93
C ILE A 642 -8.42 14.39 -14.42
N GLN A 643 -8.35 13.12 -14.83
CA GLN A 643 -9.52 12.43 -15.36
C GLN A 643 -10.69 12.36 -14.37
N LYS A 644 -10.42 12.21 -13.07
CA LYS A 644 -11.44 12.04 -12.04
C LYS A 644 -11.95 13.38 -11.51
N ALA A 645 -11.03 14.30 -11.19
CA ALA A 645 -11.40 15.58 -10.60
C ALA A 645 -12.04 16.51 -11.66
N PHE A 646 -11.52 16.53 -12.87
CA PHE A 646 -12.01 17.37 -13.96
C PHE A 646 -13.50 17.13 -14.23
N THR A 647 -13.90 15.89 -14.48
CA THR A 647 -15.31 15.58 -14.84
C THR A 647 -16.29 15.96 -13.73
N ILE A 648 -15.92 15.68 -12.47
CA ILE A 648 -16.81 15.92 -11.33
C ILE A 648 -16.90 17.42 -11.02
N ILE A 649 -15.77 18.13 -11.01
CA ILE A 649 -15.72 19.56 -10.71
C ILE A 649 -16.37 20.35 -11.85
N PHE A 650 -16.12 19.97 -13.11
CA PHE A 650 -16.78 20.55 -14.27
C PHE A 650 -18.30 20.49 -14.17
N LEU A 651 -18.86 19.32 -13.87
CA LEU A 651 -20.31 19.19 -13.71
C LEU A 651 -20.83 20.00 -12.52
N ALA A 652 -20.13 19.96 -11.41
CA ALA A 652 -20.49 20.72 -10.21
C ALA A 652 -20.43 22.23 -10.44
N SER A 653 -19.45 22.74 -11.20
CA SER A 653 -19.32 24.17 -11.53
C SER A 653 -20.48 24.64 -12.38
N ILE A 654 -20.93 23.87 -13.35
CA ILE A 654 -22.11 24.20 -14.18
C ILE A 654 -23.36 24.25 -13.31
N ILE A 655 -23.55 23.29 -12.41
CA ILE A 655 -24.73 23.29 -11.52
C ILE A 655 -24.71 24.50 -10.59
N ILE A 656 -23.58 24.84 -10.00
CA ILE A 656 -23.45 26.01 -9.12
C ILE A 656 -23.67 27.29 -9.91
N TRP A 657 -23.07 27.45 -11.10
CA TRP A 657 -23.29 28.58 -11.97
C TRP A 657 -24.80 28.75 -12.29
N PHE A 658 -25.45 27.63 -12.63
CA PHE A 658 -26.89 27.66 -12.90
C PHE A 658 -27.71 28.16 -11.70
N LEU A 659 -27.42 27.65 -10.50
CA LEU A 659 -28.08 28.04 -9.26
C LEU A 659 -27.75 29.48 -8.84
N GLN A 660 -26.62 30.03 -9.23
CA GLN A 660 -26.22 31.42 -8.95
C GLN A 660 -26.85 32.42 -9.95
N THR A 661 -27.01 31.98 -11.20
CA THR A 661 -27.43 32.86 -12.28
C THR A 661 -28.95 32.99 -12.40
N PHE A 662 -29.70 31.95 -12.03
CA PHE A 662 -31.17 31.94 -12.24
C PHE A 662 -31.94 32.02 -10.91
N ASP A 663 -33.13 32.66 -11.02
CA ASP A 663 -34.16 32.64 -9.98
C ASP A 663 -35.06 31.39 -10.08
N LEU A 664 -36.04 31.22 -9.20
CA LEU A 664 -36.99 30.10 -9.22
C LEU A 664 -37.92 30.09 -10.44
N ARG A 665 -37.99 31.17 -11.20
CA ARG A 665 -38.80 31.31 -12.43
C ARG A 665 -37.94 31.12 -13.68
N PHE A 666 -36.69 30.70 -13.55
CA PHE A 666 -35.71 30.57 -14.62
C PHE A 666 -35.39 31.90 -15.35
N ASN A 667 -35.60 33.03 -14.72
CA ASN A 667 -35.12 34.32 -15.20
C ASN A 667 -33.69 34.56 -14.63
N VAL A 668 -32.93 35.38 -15.34
CA VAL A 668 -31.63 35.81 -14.82
C VAL A 668 -31.86 36.65 -13.58
N ALA A 669 -31.28 36.27 -12.46
CA ALA A 669 -31.44 36.97 -11.19
C ALA A 669 -30.92 38.41 -11.31
N ALA A 670 -31.74 39.39 -10.92
CA ALA A 670 -31.38 40.79 -10.94
C ALA A 670 -30.32 41.16 -9.90
N SER A 671 -30.27 40.41 -8.80
CA SER A 671 -29.33 40.54 -7.71
C SER A 671 -28.99 39.16 -7.11
N ALA A 672 -27.84 39.05 -6.44
CA ALA A 672 -27.34 37.78 -5.89
C ALA A 672 -28.28 37.14 -4.84
N ASP A 673 -29.05 37.93 -4.12
CA ASP A 673 -30.01 37.50 -3.10
C ASP A 673 -31.27 36.85 -3.69
N GLN A 674 -31.58 37.10 -4.97
CA GLN A 674 -32.73 36.51 -5.67
C GLN A 674 -32.37 35.18 -6.37
N SER A 675 -31.12 34.78 -6.38
CA SER A 675 -30.68 33.54 -7.00
C SER A 675 -31.25 32.30 -6.29
N MET A 676 -31.43 31.20 -7.04
CA MET A 676 -31.81 29.91 -6.44
C MET A 676 -30.85 29.50 -5.35
N LEU A 677 -29.57 29.77 -5.49
CA LEU A 677 -28.55 29.41 -4.50
C LEU A 677 -28.69 30.22 -3.22
N ALA A 678 -29.01 31.50 -3.30
CA ALA A 678 -29.30 32.35 -2.15
C ALA A 678 -30.56 31.88 -1.39
N LEU A 679 -31.59 31.48 -2.12
CA LEU A 679 -32.82 30.90 -1.53
C LEU A 679 -32.53 29.58 -0.80
N ILE A 680 -31.73 28.68 -1.36
CA ILE A 680 -31.28 27.47 -0.69
C ILE A 680 -30.43 27.83 0.55
N GLY A 681 -29.57 28.83 0.42
CA GLY A 681 -28.76 29.35 1.52
C GLY A 681 -29.63 29.90 2.66
N SER A 682 -30.68 30.65 2.35
CA SER A 682 -31.63 31.19 3.34
C SER A 682 -32.47 30.12 4.04
N LEU A 683 -32.81 29.02 3.32
CA LEU A 683 -33.49 27.85 3.88
C LEU A 683 -32.60 27.09 4.90
N ILE A 684 -31.30 27.05 4.63
CA ILE A 684 -30.32 26.33 5.48
C ILE A 684 -29.79 27.23 6.61
N ALA A 685 -29.77 28.54 6.46
CA ALA A 685 -29.27 29.50 7.41
C ALA A 685 -29.79 29.31 8.89
N PRO A 686 -31.05 28.95 9.13
CA PRO A 686 -31.54 28.67 10.48
C PRO A 686 -30.80 27.57 11.21
N ILE A 687 -30.24 26.61 10.50
CA ILE A 687 -29.46 25.50 11.11
C ILE A 687 -28.16 26.03 11.74
N PHE A 688 -27.64 27.14 11.24
CA PHE A 688 -26.39 27.76 11.71
C PHE A 688 -26.63 28.89 12.75
N LYS A 689 -27.89 29.29 13.00
CA LYS A 689 -28.19 30.27 14.07
C LYS A 689 -27.65 29.86 15.44
N PRO A 690 -27.79 28.58 15.90
CA PRO A 690 -27.22 28.16 17.18
C PRO A 690 -25.69 28.21 17.24
N LEU A 691 -25.01 28.32 16.10
CA LEU A 691 -23.56 28.45 15.98
C LEU A 691 -23.09 29.90 15.94
N GLY A 692 -24.00 30.87 15.94
CA GLY A 692 -23.70 32.31 15.89
C GLY A 692 -23.45 32.89 14.50
N PHE A 693 -23.65 32.16 13.40
CA PHE A 693 -23.46 32.63 12.01
C PHE A 693 -24.62 32.22 11.09
N GLY A 694 -25.85 32.50 11.48
CA GLY A 694 -27.06 32.15 10.72
C GLY A 694 -27.39 33.10 9.57
N ASP A 695 -26.43 33.66 8.87
CA ASP A 695 -26.62 34.51 7.68
C ASP A 695 -26.68 33.67 6.40
N TRP A 696 -27.59 34.04 5.48
CA TRP A 696 -27.75 33.33 4.20
C TRP A 696 -26.48 33.36 3.34
N ARG A 697 -25.70 34.45 3.39
CA ARG A 697 -24.44 34.60 2.63
C ARG A 697 -23.39 33.59 3.09
N VAL A 698 -23.32 33.36 4.39
CA VAL A 698 -22.44 32.36 4.98
C VAL A 698 -22.86 30.94 4.58
N SER A 699 -24.17 30.68 4.63
CA SER A 699 -24.74 29.39 4.22
C SER A 699 -24.51 29.10 2.73
N THR A 700 -24.69 30.12 1.88
CA THR A 700 -24.40 30.05 0.44
C THR A 700 -22.92 29.74 0.19
N ALA A 701 -22.02 30.39 0.90
CA ALA A 701 -20.58 30.14 0.80
C ALA A 701 -20.20 28.73 1.26
N LEU A 702 -20.85 28.18 2.28
CA LEU A 702 -20.62 26.79 2.70
C LEU A 702 -21.10 25.77 1.66
N ILE A 703 -22.18 26.03 0.94
CA ILE A 703 -22.69 25.19 -0.14
C ILE A 703 -21.71 25.21 -1.32
N THR A 704 -21.24 26.38 -1.75
CA THR A 704 -20.22 26.46 -2.80
C THR A 704 -18.90 25.82 -2.37
N GLY A 705 -18.51 25.95 -1.10
CA GLY A 705 -17.35 25.30 -0.50
C GLY A 705 -17.45 23.77 -0.45
N PHE A 706 -18.61 23.18 -0.71
CA PHE A 706 -18.73 21.73 -0.91
C PHE A 706 -18.18 21.31 -2.28
N THR A 707 -18.28 22.12 -3.30
CA THR A 707 -17.65 21.84 -4.61
C THR A 707 -16.14 21.92 -4.52
N ALA A 708 -15.64 23.07 -4.06
CA ALA A 708 -14.22 23.32 -3.82
C ALA A 708 -14.08 24.24 -2.60
N LYS A 709 -13.20 23.90 -1.67
CA LYS A 709 -13.10 24.59 -0.37
C LYS A 709 -12.74 26.07 -0.51
N GLU A 710 -11.86 26.39 -1.44
CA GLU A 710 -11.47 27.76 -1.77
C GLU A 710 -12.63 28.65 -2.23
N SER A 711 -13.68 28.06 -2.80
CA SER A 711 -14.86 28.80 -3.24
C SER A 711 -15.64 29.47 -2.10
N VAL A 712 -15.42 29.06 -0.85
CA VAL A 712 -15.97 29.76 0.33
C VAL A 712 -15.49 31.21 0.36
N VAL A 713 -14.19 31.44 0.14
CA VAL A 713 -13.60 32.78 0.17
C VAL A 713 -14.11 33.64 -0.99
N SER A 714 -14.06 33.12 -2.22
CA SER A 714 -14.51 33.86 -3.39
C SER A 714 -16.00 34.18 -3.33
N THR A 715 -16.85 33.24 -2.89
CA THR A 715 -18.29 33.49 -2.71
C THR A 715 -18.56 34.55 -1.64
N LEU A 716 -17.88 34.48 -0.49
CA LEU A 716 -18.02 35.51 0.56
C LEU A 716 -17.60 36.88 0.04
N THR A 717 -16.46 36.97 -0.64
CA THR A 717 -15.95 38.23 -1.22
C THR A 717 -16.93 38.83 -2.21
N VAL A 718 -17.50 38.03 -3.13
CA VAL A 718 -18.50 38.49 -4.10
C VAL A 718 -19.77 38.96 -3.42
N LEU A 719 -20.29 38.20 -2.44
CA LEU A 719 -21.50 38.54 -1.70
C LEU A 719 -21.34 39.75 -0.77
N LEU A 720 -20.12 40.15 -0.48
CA LEU A 720 -19.76 41.35 0.30
C LEU A 720 -19.37 42.53 -0.58
N GLY A 721 -19.57 42.48 -1.88
CA GLY A 721 -19.31 43.58 -2.81
C GLY A 721 -17.85 43.84 -3.11
N GLY A 722 -16.98 42.81 -2.96
CA GLY A 722 -15.56 42.88 -3.28
C GLY A 722 -14.67 43.37 -2.14
N ASP A 723 -15.23 43.83 -1.01
CA ASP A 723 -14.45 44.30 0.13
C ASP A 723 -14.29 43.20 1.20
N VAL A 724 -13.07 42.66 1.27
CA VAL A 724 -12.69 41.62 2.25
C VAL A 724 -12.82 42.10 3.69
N THR A 725 -12.74 43.42 3.94
CA THR A 725 -12.86 43.99 5.30
C THR A 725 -14.29 43.91 5.83
N SER A 726 -15.28 43.81 4.92
CA SER A 726 -16.69 43.67 5.25
C SER A 726 -17.04 42.31 5.89
N VAL A 727 -16.13 41.34 5.93
CA VAL A 727 -16.33 40.08 6.67
C VAL A 727 -16.59 40.35 8.16
N ALA A 728 -16.05 41.45 8.72
CA ALA A 728 -16.32 41.89 10.08
C ALA A 728 -17.79 42.30 10.37
N THR A 729 -18.61 42.52 9.33
CA THR A 729 -20.05 42.76 9.47
C THR A 729 -20.86 41.48 9.68
N LEU A 730 -20.31 40.31 9.28
CA LEU A 730 -20.98 39.03 9.39
C LEU A 730 -20.59 38.24 10.64
N PHE A 731 -19.38 38.48 11.15
CA PHE A 731 -18.81 37.71 12.24
C PHE A 731 -18.25 38.61 13.35
N THR A 732 -18.40 38.14 14.59
CA THR A 732 -17.59 38.64 15.71
C THR A 732 -16.26 37.80 15.72
N PRO A 733 -15.20 38.22 16.43
CA PRO A 733 -13.97 37.42 16.55
C PRO A 733 -14.22 36.02 17.06
N PHE A 734 -15.18 35.84 17.94
CA PHE A 734 -15.54 34.55 18.49
C PHE A 734 -16.32 33.68 17.50
N THR A 735 -17.36 34.22 16.85
CA THR A 735 -18.15 33.49 15.84
C THR A 735 -17.34 33.18 14.60
N ALA A 736 -16.33 33.98 14.25
CA ALA A 736 -15.36 33.68 13.22
C ALA A 736 -14.53 32.42 13.58
N MET A 737 -14.13 32.27 14.84
CA MET A 737 -13.42 31.06 15.30
C MET A 737 -14.33 29.83 15.27
N VAL A 738 -15.60 29.97 15.68
CA VAL A 738 -16.61 28.89 15.57
C VAL A 738 -16.81 28.47 14.12
N PHE A 739 -16.90 29.45 13.20
CA PHE A 739 -16.99 29.19 11.77
C PHE A 739 -15.75 28.48 11.22
N LEU A 740 -14.55 28.85 11.66
CA LEU A 740 -13.31 28.16 11.30
C LEU A 740 -13.31 26.70 11.76
N ILE A 741 -13.76 26.41 12.97
CA ILE A 741 -13.87 25.05 13.49
C ILE A 741 -14.91 24.24 12.68
N PHE A 742 -16.04 24.85 12.35
CA PHE A 742 -17.02 24.22 11.50
C PHE A 742 -16.44 23.90 10.11
N THR A 743 -15.78 24.85 9.45
CA THR A 743 -15.19 24.69 8.12
C THR A 743 -14.03 23.70 8.10
N LEU A 744 -13.32 23.54 9.22
CA LEU A 744 -12.31 22.51 9.41
C LEU A 744 -12.90 21.11 9.34
N LEU A 745 -14.03 20.89 10.04
CA LEU A 745 -14.57 19.56 10.31
C LEU A 745 -15.66 19.10 9.34
N TYR A 746 -16.37 20.05 8.65
CA TYR A 746 -17.48 19.67 7.78
C TYR A 746 -17.00 18.92 6.52
N THR A 747 -17.95 18.31 5.83
CA THR A 747 -17.72 17.41 4.67
C THR A 747 -16.59 17.90 3.75
N PRO A 748 -15.73 17.02 3.24
CA PRO A 748 -14.70 17.38 2.26
C PRO A 748 -15.32 17.77 0.92
N CYS A 749 -14.51 18.20 -0.05
CA CYS A 749 -14.97 18.58 -1.38
C CYS A 749 -15.61 17.41 -2.15
N VAL A 750 -16.42 17.72 -3.15
CA VAL A 750 -17.14 16.74 -4.00
C VAL A 750 -16.19 15.69 -4.58
N ALA A 751 -14.99 16.10 -5.02
CA ALA A 751 -13.97 15.18 -5.55
C ALA A 751 -13.52 14.14 -4.51
N ALA A 752 -13.36 14.56 -3.25
CA ALA A 752 -13.01 13.64 -2.16
C ALA A 752 -14.16 12.67 -1.85
N ILE A 753 -15.41 13.15 -1.82
CA ILE A 753 -16.58 12.29 -1.60
C ILE A 753 -16.79 11.29 -2.73
N ALA A 754 -16.57 11.71 -3.99
CA ALA A 754 -16.58 10.79 -5.12
C ALA A 754 -15.50 9.70 -5.00
N THR A 755 -14.34 10.06 -4.46
CA THR A 755 -13.27 9.09 -4.17
C THR A 755 -13.68 8.15 -3.02
N VAL A 756 -14.29 8.66 -1.94
CA VAL A 756 -14.88 7.84 -0.86
C VAL A 756 -15.89 6.86 -1.42
N LYS A 757 -16.82 7.31 -2.28
CA LYS A 757 -17.81 6.44 -2.95
C LYS A 757 -17.17 5.25 -3.64
N ARG A 758 -16.08 5.50 -4.35
CA ARG A 758 -15.36 4.48 -5.11
C ARG A 758 -14.60 3.53 -4.17
N GLU A 759 -13.85 4.07 -3.22
CA GLU A 759 -12.97 3.28 -2.36
C GLU A 759 -13.73 2.49 -1.27
N MET A 760 -14.91 2.95 -0.88
CA MET A 760 -15.78 2.25 0.07
C MET A 760 -16.87 1.39 -0.58
N GLY A 761 -16.89 1.30 -1.92
CA GLY A 761 -17.76 0.38 -2.66
C GLY A 761 -19.23 0.78 -2.71
N GLY A 762 -19.58 2.07 -2.55
CA GLY A 762 -21.00 2.43 -2.71
C GLY A 762 -21.41 3.85 -2.36
N THR A 763 -22.52 4.28 -2.98
CA THR A 763 -23.11 5.61 -2.75
C THR A 763 -23.60 5.78 -1.31
N LYS A 764 -24.13 4.71 -0.68
CA LYS A 764 -24.58 4.73 0.72
C LYS A 764 -23.47 5.13 1.69
N ALA A 765 -22.26 4.57 1.50
CA ALA A 765 -21.11 4.88 2.34
C ALA A 765 -20.68 6.34 2.20
N ALA A 766 -20.68 6.89 0.97
CA ALA A 766 -20.35 8.29 0.72
C ALA A 766 -21.37 9.24 1.38
N VAL A 767 -22.67 8.98 1.24
CA VAL A 767 -23.74 9.79 1.84
C VAL A 767 -23.64 9.76 3.37
N ILE A 768 -23.46 8.57 3.97
CA ILE A 768 -23.29 8.44 5.42
C ILE A 768 -22.07 9.24 5.89
N THR A 769 -20.96 9.21 5.14
CA THR A 769 -19.76 9.96 5.49
C THR A 769 -20.03 11.46 5.51
N VAL A 770 -20.75 11.99 4.49
CA VAL A 770 -21.13 13.41 4.44
C VAL A 770 -22.00 13.79 5.66
N ILE A 771 -23.05 13.01 5.93
CA ILE A 771 -23.96 13.28 7.03
C ILE A 771 -23.23 13.25 8.38
N VAL A 772 -22.44 12.23 8.62
CA VAL A 772 -21.70 12.07 9.89
C VAL A 772 -20.70 13.21 10.09
N GLN A 773 -19.96 13.60 9.06
CA GLN A 773 -19.00 14.69 9.14
C GLN A 773 -19.66 16.05 9.37
N CYS A 774 -20.76 16.35 8.67
CA CYS A 774 -21.53 17.55 8.91
C CYS A 774 -22.10 17.58 10.35
N LEU A 775 -22.57 16.43 10.85
CA LEU A 775 -23.08 16.31 12.21
C LEU A 775 -21.98 16.57 13.24
N ILE A 776 -20.80 15.94 13.07
CA ILE A 776 -19.65 16.14 13.96
C ILE A 776 -19.22 17.62 13.93
N ALA A 777 -19.12 18.22 12.76
CA ALA A 777 -18.76 19.62 12.61
C ALA A 777 -19.75 20.52 13.35
N TRP A 778 -21.04 20.25 13.19
CA TRP A 778 -22.09 21.03 13.84
C TRP A 778 -22.06 20.87 15.36
N VAL A 779 -21.95 19.64 15.87
CA VAL A 779 -21.88 19.36 17.31
C VAL A 779 -20.66 20.01 17.96
N VAL A 780 -19.48 19.88 17.36
CA VAL A 780 -18.25 20.47 17.91
C VAL A 780 -18.32 21.99 17.88
N ALA A 781 -18.77 22.58 16.78
CA ALA A 781 -18.94 24.03 16.67
C ALA A 781 -19.99 24.55 17.67
N PHE A 782 -21.10 23.84 17.87
CA PHE A 782 -22.13 24.17 18.87
C PHE A 782 -21.58 24.12 20.29
N LEU A 783 -20.82 23.05 20.62
CA LEU A 783 -20.20 22.95 21.95
C LEU A 783 -19.24 24.10 22.21
N VAL A 784 -18.41 24.47 21.24
CA VAL A 784 -17.49 25.61 21.36
C VAL A 784 -18.26 26.91 21.55
N HIS A 785 -19.31 27.13 20.75
CA HIS A 785 -20.17 28.32 20.87
C HIS A 785 -20.88 28.38 22.22
N ALA A 786 -21.45 27.27 22.68
CA ALA A 786 -22.15 27.21 23.98
C ALA A 786 -21.19 27.47 25.16
N VAL A 787 -19.99 26.91 25.11
CA VAL A 787 -18.93 27.17 26.11
C VAL A 787 -18.54 28.64 26.12
N GLY A 788 -18.32 29.24 24.94
CA GLY A 788 -18.00 30.68 24.85
C GLY A 788 -19.11 31.56 25.42
N LEU A 789 -20.36 31.26 25.13
CA LEU A 789 -21.52 31.97 25.73
C LEU A 789 -21.52 31.86 27.26
N ALA A 790 -21.24 30.62 27.78
CA ALA A 790 -21.19 30.41 29.22
C ALA A 790 -20.07 31.21 29.93
N PHE A 791 -18.97 31.50 29.24
CA PHE A 791 -17.88 32.32 29.71
C PHE A 791 -18.01 33.83 29.37
N GLY A 792 -19.10 34.22 28.71
CA GLY A 792 -19.31 35.63 28.36
C GLY A 792 -18.42 36.16 27.23
N VAL A 793 -17.88 35.29 26.45
CA VAL A 793 -17.03 35.61 25.29
C VAL A 793 -17.96 35.65 24.05
N VAL A 794 -18.67 36.80 23.83
CA VAL A 794 -19.58 36.96 22.67
C VAL A 794 -19.14 38.14 21.83
#